data_b4e45d67f7eae582e6d0ac6f130e1d37
#
_entry.id   b4e45d67f7eae582e6d0ac6f130e1d37
#
_cell.length_a   1.000
_cell.length_b   1.000
_cell.length_c   1.000
_cell.angle_alpha   90.00
_cell.angle_beta   90.00
_cell.angle_gamma   90.00
#
_symmetry.space_group_name_H-M   'P 1'
#
loop_
_entity.id
_entity.type
_entity.pdbx_description
1 polymer ?
#
loop_
_entity_poly.entity_id
_entity_poly.type
_entity_poly.pdbx_seq_one_letter_code
_entity_poly.pdbx_strand_id
1 'polypeptide(L)'
;MKRSTLFPASMAALTALSLAGVAGASMTERLEAKYLKSRIKLRIDEDWRVQSGNASGAQATAFDDSQWTVTNVPHDFSITLVKPTSNDPGASGWYRKHFTLPAGFAGKKVIVQFDGIYHDSKVYLNGTQVGSQQYGYVSFICDLTPYLNATGDNVLAVFVDNLTVRNSRWYSGTGIFRHVWLIATDKVYVRNWGTAVTTPTVAVAQSQISVQTDVVNDLTTDQTRTLETVIYDEAGSELTKSSTPITVAASSTVTTMQNLTLSSVTLWSPSTPVRYYAYSQLLNNASLADDYVTPFGIRELKYTPGTGLTINGMPTKMKGVCIHHTLVPAGAAVADSMWERAIKEIKASGASSIRTSHNPYSPEFYDICDEQGILVLDEFTDKWSQPASAGGVTYENWDANWQKDVKSFIERDRNHPSVVMWSMGNEVYYGGTIPAYITTTMGQLVPYVHALDKGSSRPVLHACNVQDAAGYVNLAKIQDDFAGINYGDSIYSQIHSLDPNVLIMGTENDPYTIPGSLMPTWFSVKDTPYVVGHHIWTAWDYLGEQPPLGSAYGYLDNCIFRKSYFYYQQSQWSDAPMVHVTIGNGSGSGRTMPPLAEDWNQSGSVDVTTYTNCDSVDLYVNSTKIGTKNLSDFPNMIMVWPSVPWTTGTIKAVGMKGGVQVAVDSINTVGAAAKILLKPDKTTLYADGDDVSNIEVNLVDAANNFIYAATDTVQFTLTGAGRSLGIASGDWSSAEPFKATSRKLYHGRVLIVIQSTMTPGTIALTVSSGSLPPATLTITTTGTGGAGGSGGAGGTGGSGAGGTMGSGGVSYTGDSGAAGGIGGSAGGGSVGGTMGSGGASRTGGSIGSGGIGGSSGAGGVGGTISSGAGGATGGNASSGVGGSLGSGGAGATGGSSGRGGASDTGGAVAQGGVTGMGGSNAGGGITGIGGTATSNQGGSAVNSGQSGTRSSGCSCSIDNPDKNHGMGLLLLGVAAAAMSHRRRNRSQGNRSGACRKSQGSTDR
;
A
#
# COMPACT_ATOMS: atom_id res chain seq x y z
N MET A 1 8.60 50.27 -51.74
CA MET A 1 7.93 48.98 -51.59
C MET A 1 8.79 48.07 -50.73
N LYS A 2 8.53 47.99 -49.42
CA LYS A 2 9.18 47.06 -48.50
C LYS A 2 8.10 46.11 -48.01
N ARG A 3 8.28 44.81 -48.34
CA ARG A 3 7.43 43.73 -47.83
C ARG A 3 7.95 43.39 -46.43
N SER A 4 7.10 43.57 -45.42
CA SER A 4 7.31 43.07 -44.10
C SER A 4 6.74 41.66 -44.03
N THR A 5 7.61 40.71 -43.71
CA THR A 5 7.24 39.31 -43.36
C THR A 5 6.81 39.29 -41.89
N LEU A 6 5.53 39.03 -41.66
CA LEU A 6 4.98 38.64 -40.36
C LEU A 6 5.26 37.15 -40.10
N PHE A 7 6.06 36.82 -39.11
CA PHE A 7 6.16 35.50 -38.52
C PHE A 7 5.10 35.38 -37.43
N PRO A 8 4.45 34.24 -37.28
CA PRO A 8 3.41 34.09 -36.27
C PRO A 8 4.03 33.79 -34.89
N ALA A 9 3.82 34.68 -33.95
CA ALA A 9 4.15 34.55 -32.55
C ALA A 9 3.03 33.83 -31.77
N SER A 10 2.66 32.60 -32.15
CA SER A 10 1.58 31.87 -31.49
C SER A 10 1.95 30.47 -30.98
N MET A 11 3.22 30.06 -31.05
CA MET A 11 3.64 28.74 -30.56
C MET A 11 4.41 28.74 -29.23
N ALA A 12 4.81 29.92 -28.73
CA ALA A 12 5.58 30.02 -27.49
C ALA A 12 4.70 30.23 -26.23
N ALA A 13 3.40 30.50 -26.41
CA ALA A 13 2.50 30.73 -25.27
C ALA A 13 1.78 29.45 -24.76
N LEU A 14 1.79 28.35 -25.53
CA LEU A 14 1.17 27.08 -25.10
C LEU A 14 2.12 26.21 -24.24
N THR A 15 3.41 26.43 -24.26
CA THR A 15 4.39 25.63 -23.52
C THR A 15 4.68 26.12 -22.12
N ALA A 16 4.23 27.32 -21.76
CA ALA A 16 4.45 27.87 -20.41
C ALA A 16 3.26 27.63 -19.44
N LEU A 17 2.10 27.17 -19.93
CA LEU A 17 0.92 26.92 -19.09
C LEU A 17 0.83 25.49 -18.52
N SER A 18 1.67 24.57 -18.97
CA SER A 18 1.59 23.15 -18.57
C SER A 18 2.45 22.74 -17.37
N LEU A 19 3.28 23.61 -16.85
CA LEU A 19 4.23 23.25 -15.78
C LEU A 19 3.81 23.68 -14.37
N ALA A 20 2.75 24.45 -14.21
CA ALA A 20 2.33 24.97 -12.91
C ALA A 20 1.16 24.19 -12.25
N GLY A 21 0.63 23.16 -12.90
CA GLY A 21 -0.60 22.48 -12.48
C GLY A 21 -0.43 21.05 -11.94
N VAL A 22 0.79 20.53 -11.74
CA VAL A 22 1.01 19.09 -11.54
C VAL A 22 1.71 18.74 -10.23
N ALA A 23 1.87 19.66 -9.33
CA ALA A 23 2.71 19.43 -8.15
C ALA A 23 2.04 18.69 -6.98
N GLY A 24 0.75 18.35 -7.08
CA GLY A 24 0.04 17.44 -6.16
C GLY A 24 -0.23 16.06 -6.75
N ALA A 25 0.03 15.89 -8.03
CA ALA A 25 -0.16 14.67 -8.77
C ALA A 25 0.90 13.61 -8.41
N SER A 26 0.60 12.34 -8.63
CA SER A 26 1.56 11.24 -8.52
C SER A 26 2.77 11.49 -9.44
N MET A 27 3.85 10.78 -9.18
CA MET A 27 5.04 10.93 -10.03
C MET A 27 4.73 10.62 -11.50
N THR A 28 3.96 9.56 -11.75
CA THR A 28 3.57 9.17 -13.11
C THR A 28 2.79 10.27 -13.80
N GLU A 29 1.84 10.90 -13.12
CA GLU A 29 1.09 12.04 -13.68
C GLU A 29 1.98 13.24 -13.99
N ARG A 30 2.92 13.57 -13.10
CA ARG A 30 3.90 14.65 -13.35
C ARG A 30 4.74 14.39 -14.59
N LEU A 31 5.13 13.14 -14.81
CA LEU A 31 5.89 12.72 -15.99
C LEU A 31 5.05 12.75 -17.25
N GLU A 32 3.82 12.24 -17.18
CA GLU A 32 2.88 12.28 -18.29
C GLU A 32 2.64 13.73 -18.72
N ALA A 33 2.36 14.63 -17.78
CA ALA A 33 2.20 16.04 -18.08
C ALA A 33 3.45 16.70 -18.67
N LYS A 34 4.66 16.29 -18.24
CA LYS A 34 5.93 16.82 -18.76
C LYS A 34 6.24 16.30 -20.16
N TYR A 35 6.06 15.00 -20.40
CA TYR A 35 6.57 14.33 -21.59
C TYR A 35 5.53 14.11 -22.68
N LEU A 36 4.25 13.79 -22.36
CA LEU A 36 3.24 13.53 -23.39
C LEU A 36 2.93 14.76 -24.23
N LYS A 37 3.00 14.59 -25.56
CA LYS A 37 2.78 15.67 -26.53
C LYS A 37 1.68 15.35 -27.54
N SER A 38 1.43 14.07 -27.82
CA SER A 38 0.43 13.59 -28.77
C SER A 38 -0.71 12.83 -28.09
N ARG A 39 -0.38 11.93 -27.18
CA ARG A 39 -1.36 11.28 -26.32
C ARG A 39 -1.93 12.31 -25.36
N ILE A 40 -3.22 12.30 -25.16
CA ILE A 40 -3.89 13.15 -24.17
C ILE A 40 -4.45 12.23 -23.12
N LYS A 41 -4.10 12.44 -21.84
CA LYS A 41 -4.63 11.74 -20.69
C LYS A 41 -5.17 12.78 -19.71
N LEU A 42 -6.46 12.71 -19.44
CA LEU A 42 -7.18 13.66 -18.60
C LEU A 42 -7.80 12.92 -17.43
N ARG A 43 -7.57 13.39 -16.22
CA ARG A 43 -8.31 12.95 -15.04
C ARG A 43 -9.72 13.55 -15.11
N ILE A 44 -10.74 12.71 -15.00
CA ILE A 44 -12.16 13.11 -15.09
C ILE A 44 -12.91 12.81 -13.80
N ASP A 45 -12.28 13.07 -12.68
CA ASP A 45 -12.74 12.72 -11.34
C ASP A 45 -13.83 13.67 -10.80
N GLU A 46 -13.92 14.91 -11.29
CA GLU A 46 -14.86 15.89 -10.77
C GLU A 46 -16.28 15.68 -11.31
N ASP A 47 -17.25 16.31 -10.64
CA ASP A 47 -18.63 16.49 -11.09
C ASP A 47 -19.36 15.22 -11.55
N TRP A 48 -19.14 14.13 -10.84
CA TRP A 48 -19.97 12.94 -11.00
C TRP A 48 -21.28 13.09 -10.23
N ARG A 49 -22.37 12.61 -10.80
CA ARG A 49 -23.63 12.49 -10.11
C ARG A 49 -23.81 11.07 -9.62
N VAL A 50 -24.10 10.90 -8.32
CA VAL A 50 -24.23 9.58 -7.68
C VAL A 50 -25.59 9.41 -7.06
N GLN A 51 -26.16 8.21 -7.22
CA GLN A 51 -27.40 7.77 -6.59
C GLN A 51 -27.24 6.37 -6.05
N SER A 52 -27.47 6.20 -4.75
CA SER A 52 -27.51 4.89 -4.10
C SER A 52 -28.75 4.10 -4.54
N GLY A 53 -28.60 2.79 -4.66
CA GLY A 53 -29.65 1.88 -5.11
C GLY A 53 -29.75 1.75 -6.64
N ASN A 54 -30.66 0.89 -7.08
CA ASN A 54 -30.86 0.63 -8.51
C ASN A 54 -31.90 1.62 -9.10
N ALA A 55 -31.43 2.64 -9.78
CA ALA A 55 -32.26 3.55 -10.56
C ALA A 55 -32.49 2.95 -11.96
N SER A 56 -33.65 2.33 -12.15
CA SER A 56 -33.98 1.70 -13.45
C SER A 56 -33.93 2.68 -14.60
N GLY A 57 -33.20 2.34 -15.66
CA GLY A 57 -33.06 3.18 -16.85
C GLY A 57 -31.94 4.24 -16.75
N ALA A 58 -31.19 4.28 -15.66
CA ALA A 58 -30.14 5.29 -15.46
C ALA A 58 -28.97 5.23 -16.45
N GLN A 59 -28.85 4.18 -17.26
CA GLN A 59 -27.92 4.11 -18.38
C GLN A 59 -28.33 5.01 -19.57
N ALA A 60 -29.63 5.37 -19.68
CA ALA A 60 -30.12 6.13 -20.82
C ALA A 60 -29.69 7.59 -20.79
N THR A 61 -29.41 8.17 -21.96
CA THR A 61 -29.01 9.59 -22.06
C THR A 61 -30.07 10.55 -21.57
N ALA A 62 -31.36 10.24 -21.81
CA ALA A 62 -32.52 11.08 -21.44
C ALA A 62 -32.95 10.90 -19.96
N PHE A 63 -32.23 10.07 -19.18
CA PHE A 63 -32.55 9.91 -17.76
C PHE A 63 -32.29 11.22 -16.99
N ASP A 64 -33.23 11.69 -16.21
CA ASP A 64 -33.09 12.89 -15.40
C ASP A 64 -32.32 12.55 -14.09
N ASP A 65 -31.09 12.99 -14.02
CA ASP A 65 -30.19 12.87 -12.86
C ASP A 65 -29.96 14.21 -12.16
N SER A 66 -30.76 15.22 -12.44
CA SER A 66 -30.62 16.58 -11.89
C SER A 66 -30.71 16.62 -10.36
N GLN A 67 -31.41 15.66 -9.75
CA GLN A 67 -31.58 15.55 -8.30
C GLN A 67 -30.53 14.64 -7.62
N TRP A 68 -29.62 14.06 -8.38
CA TRP A 68 -28.57 13.21 -7.81
C TRP A 68 -27.53 14.04 -7.08
N THR A 69 -26.87 13.43 -6.11
CA THR A 69 -25.77 14.08 -5.38
C THR A 69 -24.58 14.26 -6.30
N VAL A 70 -24.08 15.50 -6.37
CA VAL A 70 -22.82 15.77 -7.07
C VAL A 70 -21.66 15.41 -6.15
N THR A 71 -20.72 14.64 -6.66
CA THR A 71 -19.52 14.21 -5.96
C THR A 71 -18.32 14.11 -6.90
N ASN A 72 -17.13 14.03 -6.32
CA ASN A 72 -15.95 13.64 -7.08
C ASN A 72 -15.62 12.18 -6.80
N VAL A 73 -14.93 11.52 -7.71
CA VAL A 73 -14.23 10.27 -7.46
C VAL A 73 -12.75 10.60 -7.20
N PRO A 74 -12.01 9.77 -6.47
CA PRO A 74 -12.40 8.54 -5.79
C PRO A 74 -13.54 8.73 -4.79
N HIS A 75 -14.51 7.82 -4.79
CA HIS A 75 -15.69 7.91 -3.92
C HIS A 75 -16.10 6.53 -3.42
N ASP A 76 -16.34 6.44 -2.12
CA ASP A 76 -16.86 5.26 -1.44
C ASP A 76 -18.14 5.63 -0.72
N PHE A 77 -19.28 5.20 -1.25
CA PHE A 77 -20.55 5.57 -0.63
C PHE A 77 -20.94 4.62 0.51
N SER A 78 -20.31 3.44 0.65
CA SER A 78 -20.61 2.54 1.76
C SER A 78 -19.96 2.97 3.08
N ILE A 79 -18.94 3.82 3.08
CA ILE A 79 -18.33 4.33 4.31
C ILE A 79 -19.34 5.09 5.22
N THR A 80 -20.40 5.66 4.63
CA THR A 80 -21.48 6.31 5.37
C THR A 80 -22.44 5.31 6.03
N LEU A 81 -22.39 4.03 5.63
CA LEU A 81 -23.27 2.96 6.09
C LEU A 81 -22.60 2.08 7.15
N VAL A 82 -21.33 2.29 7.44
CA VAL A 82 -20.58 1.52 8.44
C VAL A 82 -21.26 1.62 9.81
N LYS A 83 -21.55 0.47 10.40
CA LYS A 83 -22.21 0.34 11.70
C LYS A 83 -21.49 -0.69 12.55
N PRO A 84 -21.63 -0.63 13.90
CA PRO A 84 -20.93 -1.52 14.82
C PRO A 84 -21.16 -3.03 14.62
N THR A 85 -22.15 -3.41 13.84
CA THR A 85 -22.50 -4.82 13.58
C THR A 85 -22.29 -5.26 12.15
N SER A 86 -21.66 -4.41 11.33
CA SER A 86 -21.48 -4.66 9.89
C SER A 86 -20.01 -4.59 9.53
N ASN A 87 -19.46 -5.70 9.07
CA ASN A 87 -18.09 -5.78 8.60
C ASN A 87 -17.93 -5.06 7.25
N ASP A 88 -18.88 -5.28 6.35
CA ASP A 88 -19.02 -4.53 5.11
C ASP A 88 -20.51 -4.46 4.76
N PRO A 89 -21.13 -3.28 4.80
CA PRO A 89 -22.57 -3.14 4.60
C PRO A 89 -23.05 -3.48 3.19
N GLY A 90 -22.13 -3.63 2.23
CA GLY A 90 -22.50 -3.80 0.82
C GLY A 90 -23.43 -2.71 0.32
N ALA A 91 -23.34 -2.30 -0.91
CA ALA A 91 -24.27 -1.33 -1.47
C ALA A 91 -24.33 -1.46 -2.99
N SER A 92 -25.34 -0.87 -3.62
CA SER A 92 -25.36 -0.69 -5.07
C SER A 92 -25.65 0.76 -5.40
N GLY A 93 -25.28 1.20 -6.58
CA GLY A 93 -25.55 2.57 -6.99
C GLY A 93 -25.09 2.88 -8.41
N TRP A 94 -25.50 4.03 -8.85
CA TRP A 94 -25.17 4.56 -10.16
C TRP A 94 -24.33 5.80 -10.02
N TYR A 95 -23.36 5.93 -10.93
CA TYR A 95 -22.59 7.14 -11.20
C TYR A 95 -22.90 7.58 -12.61
N ARG A 96 -23.05 8.92 -12.84
CA ARG A 96 -23.22 9.50 -14.16
C ARG A 96 -22.33 10.72 -14.29
N LYS A 97 -21.66 10.83 -15.43
CA LYS A 97 -20.85 11.99 -15.78
C LYS A 97 -21.26 12.50 -17.16
N HIS A 98 -21.56 13.77 -17.21
CA HIS A 98 -21.82 14.49 -18.42
C HIS A 98 -20.55 15.20 -18.90
N PHE A 99 -20.20 15.05 -20.16
CA PHE A 99 -19.04 15.72 -20.72
C PHE A 99 -19.20 15.99 -22.23
N THR A 100 -18.66 17.10 -22.68
CA THR A 100 -18.43 17.35 -24.11
C THR A 100 -17.05 16.83 -24.47
N LEU A 101 -16.86 16.36 -25.71
CA LEU A 101 -15.58 15.82 -26.15
C LEU A 101 -14.51 16.92 -26.07
N PRO A 102 -13.43 16.72 -25.25
CA PRO A 102 -12.42 17.75 -25.08
C PRO A 102 -11.68 18.10 -26.37
N ALA A 103 -11.11 19.30 -26.41
CA ALA A 103 -10.29 19.72 -27.54
C ALA A 103 -9.13 18.75 -27.82
N GLY A 104 -8.89 18.40 -29.07
CA GLY A 104 -7.84 17.47 -29.47
C GLY A 104 -8.26 15.98 -29.47
N PHE A 105 -9.48 15.63 -29.02
CA PHE A 105 -9.99 14.26 -29.03
C PHE A 105 -10.64 13.87 -30.37
N ALA A 106 -11.08 14.84 -31.15
CA ALA A 106 -11.77 14.58 -32.39
C ALA A 106 -10.92 13.73 -33.37
N GLY A 107 -11.50 12.63 -33.86
CA GLY A 107 -10.87 11.72 -34.83
C GLY A 107 -9.83 10.76 -34.21
N LYS A 108 -9.53 10.86 -32.93
CA LYS A 108 -8.62 9.98 -32.19
C LYS A 108 -9.34 8.71 -31.70
N LYS A 109 -8.58 7.72 -31.32
CA LYS A 109 -9.01 6.63 -30.45
C LYS A 109 -9.25 7.22 -29.07
N VAL A 110 -10.42 6.97 -28.47
CA VAL A 110 -10.77 7.47 -27.14
C VAL A 110 -11.15 6.30 -26.26
N ILE A 111 -10.49 6.19 -25.12
CA ILE A 111 -10.74 5.15 -24.13
C ILE A 111 -11.01 5.81 -22.77
N VAL A 112 -11.79 5.14 -21.92
CA VAL A 112 -11.85 5.42 -20.48
C VAL A 112 -11.12 4.32 -19.73
N GLN A 113 -10.24 4.71 -18.80
CA GLN A 113 -9.57 3.82 -17.86
C GLN A 113 -10.14 4.07 -16.47
N PHE A 114 -10.52 3.01 -15.79
CA PHE A 114 -10.86 3.00 -14.39
C PHE A 114 -9.77 2.27 -13.61
N ASP A 115 -9.20 2.88 -12.59
CA ASP A 115 -8.16 2.25 -11.77
C ASP A 115 -8.74 1.33 -10.69
N GLY A 116 -10.05 1.44 -10.43
CA GLY A 116 -10.78 0.49 -9.58
C GLY A 116 -12.24 0.89 -9.37
N ILE A 117 -13.14 -0.07 -9.53
CA ILE A 117 -14.56 0.05 -9.19
C ILE A 117 -14.96 -1.18 -8.39
N TYR A 118 -15.34 -1.02 -7.14
CA TYR A 118 -15.74 -2.13 -6.32
C TYR A 118 -17.25 -2.13 -6.09
N HIS A 119 -18.02 -3.15 -6.48
CA HIS A 119 -17.72 -4.42 -7.12
C HIS A 119 -18.68 -4.62 -8.30
N ASP A 120 -18.48 -5.63 -9.16
CA ASP A 120 -19.33 -5.99 -10.31
C ASP A 120 -19.92 -4.79 -11.08
N SER A 121 -19.05 -4.08 -11.79
CA SER A 121 -19.39 -2.84 -12.47
C SER A 121 -19.81 -3.05 -13.92
N LYS A 122 -20.76 -2.22 -14.40
CA LYS A 122 -21.17 -2.11 -15.80
C LYS A 122 -21.06 -0.67 -16.25
N VAL A 123 -20.35 -0.47 -17.35
CA VAL A 123 -20.05 0.86 -17.91
C VAL A 123 -20.82 1.07 -19.19
N TYR A 124 -21.50 2.21 -19.29
CA TYR A 124 -22.31 2.60 -20.43
C TYR A 124 -21.86 3.96 -20.96
N LEU A 125 -21.82 4.12 -22.28
CA LEU A 125 -21.68 5.42 -22.92
C LEU A 125 -22.90 5.66 -23.82
N ASN A 126 -23.57 6.81 -23.62
CA ASN A 126 -24.72 7.20 -24.39
C ASN A 126 -25.81 6.13 -24.47
N GLY A 127 -26.03 5.39 -23.38
CA GLY A 127 -27.01 4.32 -23.27
C GLY A 127 -26.52 2.93 -23.71
N THR A 128 -25.38 2.83 -24.35
CA THR A 128 -24.79 1.55 -24.81
C THR A 128 -23.76 1.04 -23.83
N GLN A 129 -23.85 -0.24 -23.45
CA GLN A 129 -22.82 -0.86 -22.58
C GLN A 129 -21.52 -1.00 -23.35
N VAL A 130 -20.45 -0.43 -22.81
CA VAL A 130 -19.11 -0.42 -23.42
C VAL A 130 -18.11 -1.28 -22.66
N GLY A 131 -18.45 -1.72 -21.44
CA GLY A 131 -17.60 -2.60 -20.65
C GLY A 131 -18.24 -3.11 -19.37
N SER A 132 -17.56 -4.03 -18.72
CA SER A 132 -17.90 -4.52 -17.37
C SER A 132 -16.66 -5.12 -16.72
N GLN A 133 -16.60 -5.06 -15.38
CA GLN A 133 -15.53 -5.64 -14.58
C GLN A 133 -16.10 -6.19 -13.29
N GLN A 134 -15.86 -7.49 -13.03
CA GLN A 134 -16.33 -8.14 -11.81
C GLN A 134 -15.35 -7.97 -10.67
N TYR A 135 -14.06 -8.26 -10.88
CA TYR A 135 -13.03 -8.11 -9.85
C TYR A 135 -12.63 -6.64 -9.71
N GLY A 136 -13.10 -5.98 -8.66
CA GLY A 136 -13.05 -4.53 -8.53
C GLY A 136 -11.69 -3.91 -8.23
N TYR A 137 -10.66 -4.71 -7.95
CA TYR A 137 -9.35 -4.22 -7.53
C TYR A 137 -8.34 -4.04 -8.67
N VAL A 138 -8.64 -4.50 -9.88
CA VAL A 138 -7.78 -4.31 -11.04
C VAL A 138 -8.24 -3.16 -11.90
N SER A 139 -7.28 -2.45 -12.51
CA SER A 139 -7.58 -1.42 -13.50
C SER A 139 -8.09 -2.03 -14.78
N PHE A 140 -9.02 -1.36 -15.46
CA PHE A 140 -9.57 -1.82 -16.74
C PHE A 140 -9.90 -0.66 -17.67
N ILE A 141 -10.05 -0.96 -18.95
CA ILE A 141 -10.21 0.02 -20.03
C ILE A 141 -11.45 -0.32 -20.84
N CYS A 142 -12.23 0.71 -21.20
CA CYS A 142 -13.33 0.59 -22.16
C CYS A 142 -13.07 1.48 -23.38
N ASP A 143 -13.30 0.96 -24.58
CA ASP A 143 -13.24 1.72 -25.81
C ASP A 143 -14.53 2.54 -26.01
N LEU A 144 -14.40 3.85 -26.00
CA LEU A 144 -15.51 4.77 -26.19
C LEU A 144 -15.69 5.20 -27.65
N THR A 145 -14.66 5.03 -28.47
CA THR A 145 -14.55 5.58 -29.84
C THR A 145 -15.80 5.38 -30.69
N PRO A 146 -16.42 4.17 -30.76
CA PRO A 146 -17.57 3.92 -31.63
C PRO A 146 -18.87 4.56 -31.15
N TYR A 147 -18.92 5.02 -29.92
CA TYR A 147 -20.17 5.41 -29.22
C TYR A 147 -20.20 6.90 -28.85
N LEU A 148 -19.13 7.66 -29.14
CA LEU A 148 -19.00 9.06 -28.80
C LEU A 148 -19.85 9.95 -29.70
N ASN A 149 -20.53 10.90 -29.11
CA ASN A 149 -21.06 12.07 -29.82
C ASN A 149 -19.89 13.04 -30.08
N ALA A 150 -19.57 13.29 -31.33
CA ALA A 150 -18.48 14.19 -31.70
C ALA A 150 -18.80 15.65 -31.29
N THR A 151 -20.08 16.00 -31.19
CA THR A 151 -20.58 17.30 -30.70
C THR A 151 -21.71 17.07 -29.73
N GLY A 152 -21.84 17.96 -28.74
CA GLY A 152 -22.88 17.86 -27.74
C GLY A 152 -22.46 17.01 -26.55
N ASP A 153 -23.41 16.62 -25.75
CA ASP A 153 -23.22 15.92 -24.49
C ASP A 153 -22.95 14.42 -24.71
N ASN A 154 -22.04 13.89 -23.96
CA ASN A 154 -21.80 12.46 -23.77
C ASN A 154 -22.08 12.09 -22.31
N VAL A 155 -22.83 11.01 -22.12
CA VAL A 155 -23.18 10.51 -20.79
C VAL A 155 -22.46 9.20 -20.54
N LEU A 156 -21.47 9.23 -19.66
CA LEU A 156 -20.80 8.05 -19.12
C LEU A 156 -21.54 7.63 -17.85
N ALA A 157 -22.21 6.48 -17.89
CA ALA A 157 -22.95 5.94 -16.75
C ALA A 157 -22.32 4.64 -16.26
N VAL A 158 -22.17 4.48 -14.94
CA VAL A 158 -21.56 3.32 -14.31
C VAL A 158 -22.52 2.79 -13.25
N PHE A 159 -22.91 1.54 -13.38
CA PHE A 159 -23.61 0.81 -12.33
C PHE A 159 -22.62 -0.04 -11.53
N VAL A 160 -22.73 0.04 -10.22
CA VAL A 160 -21.91 -0.73 -9.26
C VAL A 160 -22.84 -1.58 -8.43
N ASP A 161 -22.60 -2.90 -8.37
CA ASP A 161 -23.41 -3.82 -7.59
C ASP A 161 -22.57 -4.62 -6.59
N ASN A 162 -22.52 -4.14 -5.36
CA ASN A 162 -21.88 -4.82 -4.24
C ASN A 162 -22.89 -5.42 -3.24
N LEU A 163 -24.17 -5.58 -3.64
CA LEU A 163 -25.20 -6.22 -2.80
C LEU A 163 -25.28 -7.72 -3.00
N THR A 164 -25.04 -8.18 -4.22
CA THR A 164 -25.24 -9.57 -4.64
C THR A 164 -24.00 -10.42 -4.40
N VAL A 165 -22.86 -9.78 -4.20
CA VAL A 165 -21.57 -10.45 -3.99
C VAL A 165 -21.22 -10.48 -2.51
N ARG A 166 -20.63 -11.56 -2.07
CA ARG A 166 -20.15 -11.70 -0.71
C ARG A 166 -18.86 -10.89 -0.56
N ASN A 167 -18.90 -9.85 0.26
CA ASN A 167 -17.72 -9.07 0.60
C ASN A 167 -16.68 -9.88 1.37
N SER A 168 -15.45 -9.37 1.35
CA SER A 168 -14.35 -9.91 2.12
C SER A 168 -14.57 -9.80 3.64
N ARG A 169 -13.64 -10.39 4.39
CA ARG A 169 -13.61 -10.26 5.85
C ARG A 169 -13.39 -8.82 6.31
N TRP A 170 -12.57 -8.07 5.58
CA TRP A 170 -12.29 -6.64 5.84
C TRP A 170 -13.27 -5.74 5.09
N TYR A 171 -13.29 -4.46 5.45
CA TYR A 171 -14.09 -3.45 4.76
C TYR A 171 -13.51 -3.17 3.37
N SER A 172 -14.27 -3.46 2.34
CA SER A 172 -13.84 -3.34 0.93
C SER A 172 -14.24 -2.03 0.28
N GLY A 173 -15.26 -1.35 0.83
CA GLY A 173 -15.87 -0.16 0.22
C GLY A 173 -16.81 -0.48 -0.94
N THR A 174 -17.44 0.53 -1.50
CA THR A 174 -18.31 0.41 -2.69
C THR A 174 -18.29 1.69 -3.50
N GLY A 175 -18.02 1.59 -4.79
CA GLY A 175 -18.07 2.72 -5.70
C GLY A 175 -16.91 2.78 -6.67
N ILE A 176 -16.76 3.90 -7.35
CA ILE A 176 -15.57 4.25 -8.14
C ILE A 176 -14.55 4.79 -7.13
N PHE A 177 -13.75 3.89 -6.57
CA PHE A 177 -12.91 4.20 -5.40
C PHE A 177 -11.45 4.55 -5.75
N ARG A 178 -11.13 4.64 -7.04
CA ARG A 178 -9.85 5.10 -7.61
C ARG A 178 -10.11 6.05 -8.77
N HIS A 179 -9.05 6.60 -9.33
CA HIS A 179 -9.11 7.59 -10.39
C HIS A 179 -9.74 7.07 -11.68
N VAL A 180 -10.29 8.01 -12.46
CA VAL A 180 -10.87 7.77 -13.78
C VAL A 180 -10.19 8.67 -14.81
N TRP A 181 -9.72 8.06 -15.89
CA TRP A 181 -8.96 8.72 -16.95
C TRP A 181 -9.66 8.65 -18.27
N LEU A 182 -9.79 9.78 -18.96
CA LEU A 182 -10.18 9.84 -20.36
C LEU A 182 -8.91 10.01 -21.19
N ILE A 183 -8.65 9.07 -22.10
CA ILE A 183 -7.39 9.00 -22.85
C ILE A 183 -7.70 9.06 -24.35
N ALA A 184 -6.97 9.93 -25.08
CA ALA A 184 -7.03 9.99 -26.53
C ALA A 184 -5.65 9.73 -27.14
N THR A 185 -5.61 8.79 -28.11
CA THR A 185 -4.40 8.41 -28.85
C THR A 185 -4.62 8.49 -30.35
N ASP A 186 -3.55 8.39 -31.14
CA ASP A 186 -3.69 8.06 -32.57
C ASP A 186 -4.36 6.67 -32.72
N LYS A 187 -4.78 6.30 -33.91
CA LYS A 187 -5.29 4.96 -34.21
C LYS A 187 -4.17 3.93 -34.38
N VAL A 188 -2.93 4.37 -34.47
CA VAL A 188 -1.74 3.55 -34.35
C VAL A 188 -0.98 4.05 -33.13
N TYR A 189 -1.00 3.30 -32.05
CA TYR A 189 -0.61 3.79 -30.73
C TYR A 189 0.14 2.75 -29.89
N VAL A 190 0.90 3.21 -28.87
CA VAL A 190 1.47 2.35 -27.84
C VAL A 190 0.35 1.87 -26.92
N ARG A 191 0.21 0.57 -26.76
CA ARG A 191 -0.84 -0.03 -25.92
C ARG A 191 -0.69 0.45 -24.46
N ASN A 192 -1.78 0.76 -23.79
CA ASN A 192 -1.76 1.03 -22.36
C ASN A 192 -1.17 -0.17 -21.61
N TRP A 193 -0.22 0.07 -20.71
CA TRP A 193 0.58 -0.94 -20.01
C TRP A 193 1.32 -1.90 -20.94
N GLY A 194 1.46 -1.53 -22.22
CA GLY A 194 2.13 -2.32 -23.24
C GLY A 194 3.66 -2.24 -23.20
N THR A 195 4.23 -1.36 -22.38
CA THR A 195 5.68 -1.25 -22.22
C THR A 195 6.16 -2.10 -21.04
N ALA A 196 7.17 -2.93 -21.27
CA ALA A 196 7.87 -3.67 -20.23
C ALA A 196 9.35 -3.30 -20.28
N VAL A 197 9.90 -2.86 -19.15
CA VAL A 197 11.30 -2.49 -19.01
C VAL A 197 12.00 -3.50 -18.11
N THR A 198 13.06 -4.11 -18.63
CA THR A 198 13.91 -5.03 -17.86
C THR A 198 15.37 -4.58 -17.88
N THR A 199 16.13 -4.99 -16.87
CA THR A 199 17.56 -4.64 -16.73
C THR A 199 18.40 -5.92 -16.73
N PRO A 200 18.65 -6.54 -17.91
CA PRO A 200 19.31 -7.85 -17.99
C PRO A 200 20.75 -7.85 -17.50
N THR A 201 21.43 -6.71 -17.53
CA THR A 201 22.77 -6.54 -16.95
C THR A 201 22.77 -5.26 -16.12
N VAL A 202 23.15 -5.39 -14.86
CA VAL A 202 23.15 -4.27 -13.90
C VAL A 202 24.56 -4.07 -13.35
N ALA A 203 25.13 -2.90 -13.62
CA ALA A 203 26.37 -2.44 -13.01
C ALA A 203 26.41 -0.90 -13.04
N VAL A 204 26.97 -0.28 -12.01
CA VAL A 204 27.10 1.18 -11.91
C VAL A 204 27.83 1.79 -13.12
N ALA A 205 28.89 1.12 -13.60
CA ALA A 205 29.66 1.61 -14.75
C ALA A 205 28.86 1.53 -16.04
N GLN A 206 28.08 0.48 -16.25
CA GLN A 206 27.30 0.27 -17.47
C GLN A 206 26.19 -0.75 -17.22
N SER A 207 24.97 -0.39 -17.52
CA SER A 207 23.79 -1.27 -17.46
C SER A 207 23.13 -1.44 -18.83
N GLN A 208 22.56 -2.63 -19.06
CA GLN A 208 21.73 -2.90 -20.24
C GLN A 208 20.26 -2.77 -19.85
N ILE A 209 19.52 -2.03 -20.67
CA ILE A 209 18.08 -1.83 -20.54
C ILE A 209 17.41 -2.45 -21.76
N SER A 210 16.44 -3.33 -21.53
CA SER A 210 15.61 -3.86 -22.60
C SER A 210 14.20 -3.31 -22.45
N VAL A 211 13.73 -2.58 -23.46
CA VAL A 211 12.38 -2.00 -23.51
C VAL A 211 11.58 -2.76 -24.56
N GLN A 212 10.58 -3.49 -24.10
CA GLN A 212 9.60 -4.14 -24.98
C GLN A 212 8.36 -3.26 -25.04
N THR A 213 7.92 -2.90 -26.26
CA THR A 213 6.77 -2.03 -26.50
C THR A 213 5.77 -2.69 -27.45
N ASP A 214 4.52 -2.78 -27.02
CA ASP A 214 3.41 -3.23 -27.85
C ASP A 214 2.78 -2.03 -28.56
N VAL A 215 2.76 -2.07 -29.91
CA VAL A 215 2.14 -1.05 -30.75
C VAL A 215 0.93 -1.64 -31.45
N VAL A 216 -0.21 -0.99 -31.32
CA VAL A 216 -1.52 -1.39 -31.86
C VAL A 216 -1.83 -0.57 -33.11
N ASN A 217 -2.40 -1.20 -34.11
CA ASN A 217 -2.97 -0.56 -35.30
C ASN A 217 -4.47 -0.89 -35.40
N ASP A 218 -5.32 0.08 -35.10
CA ASP A 218 -6.79 -0.03 -35.23
C ASP A 218 -7.29 0.29 -36.65
N LEU A 219 -6.39 0.59 -37.61
CA LEU A 219 -6.75 0.84 -39.00
C LEU A 219 -6.86 -0.49 -39.76
N THR A 220 -7.61 -0.45 -40.87
CA THR A 220 -7.83 -1.60 -41.77
C THR A 220 -6.72 -1.79 -42.78
N THR A 221 -5.65 -1.00 -42.70
CA THR A 221 -4.47 -1.09 -43.58
C THR A 221 -3.20 -1.16 -42.75
N ASP A 222 -2.17 -1.83 -43.32
CA ASP A 222 -0.85 -1.89 -42.71
C ASP A 222 -0.27 -0.48 -42.52
N GLN A 223 0.43 -0.27 -41.43
CA GLN A 223 1.02 1.00 -41.09
C GLN A 223 2.51 0.87 -40.78
N THR A 224 3.32 1.69 -41.41
CA THR A 224 4.74 1.80 -41.08
C THR A 224 4.95 2.99 -40.16
N ARG A 225 5.71 2.79 -39.09
CA ARG A 225 6.05 3.82 -38.09
C ARG A 225 7.52 3.66 -37.71
N THR A 226 8.06 4.68 -37.05
CA THR A 226 9.33 4.55 -36.32
C THR A 226 9.02 4.62 -34.82
N LEU A 227 9.39 3.56 -34.09
CA LEU A 227 9.37 3.56 -32.64
C LEU A 227 10.71 4.09 -32.14
N GLU A 228 10.72 5.27 -31.50
CA GLU A 228 11.89 5.83 -30.83
C GLU A 228 11.66 5.77 -29.32
N THR A 229 12.57 5.15 -28.59
CA THR A 229 12.56 5.16 -27.13
C THR A 229 13.77 5.93 -26.63
N VAL A 230 13.50 6.93 -25.79
CA VAL A 230 14.50 7.79 -25.14
C VAL A 230 14.47 7.52 -23.65
N ILE A 231 15.63 7.31 -23.06
CA ILE A 231 15.76 7.15 -21.60
C ILE A 231 16.17 8.48 -20.98
N TYR A 232 15.40 8.93 -19.98
CA TYR A 232 15.66 10.13 -19.19
C TYR A 232 15.98 9.78 -17.74
N ASP A 233 16.79 10.62 -17.09
CA ASP A 233 16.94 10.62 -15.64
C ASP A 233 15.82 11.46 -14.95
N GLU A 234 15.80 11.49 -13.63
CA GLU A 234 14.82 12.28 -12.85
C GLU A 234 14.92 13.78 -13.09
N ALA A 235 16.11 14.30 -13.45
CA ALA A 235 16.30 15.69 -13.81
C ALA A 235 15.75 16.03 -15.21
N GLY A 236 15.46 14.99 -16.02
CA GLY A 236 14.97 15.12 -17.38
C GLY A 236 16.08 15.23 -18.41
N SER A 237 17.29 14.78 -18.08
CA SER A 237 18.40 14.71 -19.03
C SER A 237 18.26 13.48 -19.91
N GLU A 238 18.38 13.62 -21.24
CA GLU A 238 18.43 12.50 -22.17
C GLU A 238 19.75 11.74 -21.97
N LEU A 239 19.65 10.44 -21.71
CA LEU A 239 20.81 9.58 -21.43
C LEU A 239 21.19 8.74 -22.65
N THR A 240 20.20 8.17 -23.31
CA THR A 240 20.40 7.31 -24.50
C THR A 240 19.09 7.15 -25.24
N LYS A 241 19.14 6.75 -26.50
CA LYS A 241 17.96 6.44 -27.29
C LYS A 241 18.18 5.35 -28.32
N SER A 242 17.09 4.76 -28.77
CA SER A 242 17.03 3.77 -29.84
C SER A 242 15.84 4.05 -30.75
N SER A 243 16.04 3.97 -32.09
CA SER A 243 14.98 4.13 -33.06
C SER A 243 14.89 2.86 -33.92
N THR A 244 13.67 2.34 -34.11
CA THR A 244 13.39 1.11 -34.82
C THR A 244 12.23 1.30 -35.79
N PRO A 245 12.41 1.10 -37.10
CA PRO A 245 11.29 1.05 -38.03
C PRO A 245 10.44 -0.20 -37.75
N ILE A 246 9.13 -0.03 -37.73
CA ILE A 246 8.17 -1.11 -37.49
C ILE A 246 7.04 -1.05 -38.50
N THR A 247 6.53 -2.20 -38.91
CA THR A 247 5.30 -2.32 -39.69
C THR A 247 4.27 -3.05 -38.85
N VAL A 248 3.13 -2.41 -38.59
CA VAL A 248 2.02 -2.97 -37.82
C VAL A 248 0.92 -3.32 -38.83
N ALA A 249 0.63 -4.61 -38.95
CA ALA A 249 -0.40 -5.07 -39.87
C ALA A 249 -1.79 -4.50 -39.50
N ALA A 250 -2.70 -4.48 -40.47
CA ALA A 250 -4.08 -4.03 -40.27
C ALA A 250 -4.73 -4.75 -39.09
N SER A 251 -5.41 -3.99 -38.21
CA SER A 251 -6.17 -4.49 -37.05
C SER A 251 -5.35 -5.47 -36.19
N SER A 252 -4.07 -5.18 -35.97
CA SER A 252 -3.16 -6.06 -35.23
C SER A 252 -2.28 -5.32 -34.21
N THR A 253 -1.50 -6.07 -33.45
CA THR A 253 -0.49 -5.58 -32.52
C THR A 253 0.87 -6.17 -32.86
N VAL A 254 1.90 -5.33 -32.89
CA VAL A 254 3.29 -5.76 -32.96
C VAL A 254 4.01 -5.46 -31.66
N THR A 255 4.80 -6.42 -31.20
CA THR A 255 5.71 -6.27 -30.07
C THR A 255 7.12 -5.99 -30.58
N THR A 256 7.73 -4.89 -30.17
CA THR A 256 9.08 -4.49 -30.56
C THR A 256 9.98 -4.43 -29.34
N MET A 257 11.16 -5.01 -29.42
CA MET A 257 12.19 -4.97 -28.38
C MET A 257 13.32 -4.03 -28.80
N GLN A 258 13.69 -3.12 -27.92
CA GLN A 258 14.80 -2.20 -28.06
C GLN A 258 15.77 -2.38 -26.91
N ASN A 259 17.05 -2.62 -27.22
CA ASN A 259 18.12 -2.75 -26.22
C ASN A 259 18.96 -1.49 -26.21
N LEU A 260 19.07 -0.88 -25.02
CA LEU A 260 19.80 0.35 -24.79
C LEU A 260 20.89 0.12 -23.74
N THR A 261 21.94 0.90 -23.84
CA THR A 261 23.06 0.86 -22.90
C THR A 261 23.12 2.19 -22.18
N LEU A 262 23.20 2.15 -20.86
CA LEU A 262 23.41 3.31 -19.99
C LEU A 262 24.76 3.20 -19.30
N SER A 263 25.50 4.28 -19.25
CA SER A 263 26.78 4.39 -18.53
C SER A 263 26.62 5.28 -17.31
N SER A 264 27.39 4.99 -16.27
CA SER A 264 27.40 5.78 -15.02
C SER A 264 26.03 5.92 -14.36
N VAL A 265 25.36 4.78 -14.16
CA VAL A 265 24.01 4.72 -13.61
C VAL A 265 23.99 4.73 -12.09
N THR A 266 22.94 5.31 -11.51
CA THR A 266 22.59 5.14 -10.10
C THR A 266 21.59 4.01 -9.98
N LEU A 267 21.93 2.99 -9.19
CA LEU A 267 21.06 1.83 -9.00
C LEU A 267 19.96 2.12 -7.98
N TRP A 268 18.75 1.73 -8.31
CA TRP A 268 17.63 1.80 -7.37
C TRP A 268 17.82 0.84 -6.20
N SER A 269 17.61 1.33 -5.00
CA SER A 269 17.55 0.52 -3.77
C SER A 269 16.67 1.21 -2.73
N PRO A 270 16.27 0.52 -1.63
CA PRO A 270 15.53 1.17 -0.54
C PRO A 270 16.18 2.42 0.04
N SER A 271 17.52 2.50 0.03
CA SER A 271 18.28 3.65 0.51
C SER A 271 18.60 4.68 -0.59
N THR A 272 18.44 4.31 -1.84
CA THR A 272 18.73 5.17 -3.01
C THR A 272 17.66 4.94 -4.06
N PRO A 273 16.42 5.45 -3.86
CA PRO A 273 15.28 5.11 -4.69
C PRO A 273 15.21 5.96 -5.97
N VAL A 274 16.29 5.95 -6.76
CA VAL A 274 16.42 6.72 -8.02
C VAL A 274 15.74 5.99 -9.16
N ARG A 275 14.97 6.73 -9.96
CA ARG A 275 14.22 6.22 -11.11
C ARG A 275 14.70 6.82 -12.42
N TYR A 276 14.36 6.13 -13.49
CA TYR A 276 14.56 6.51 -14.88
C TYR A 276 13.23 6.44 -15.62
N TYR A 277 13.16 7.05 -16.81
CA TYR A 277 11.94 7.13 -17.61
C TYR A 277 12.21 6.70 -19.04
N ALA A 278 11.49 5.67 -19.48
CA ALA A 278 11.47 5.27 -20.89
C ALA A 278 10.33 6.04 -21.59
N TYR A 279 10.67 7.00 -22.40
CA TYR A 279 9.73 7.77 -23.20
C TYR A 279 9.70 7.18 -24.62
N SER A 280 8.62 6.46 -24.92
CA SER A 280 8.38 5.82 -26.22
C SER A 280 7.59 6.74 -27.14
N GLN A 281 8.15 7.12 -28.26
CA GLN A 281 7.56 7.97 -29.29
C GLN A 281 7.26 7.14 -30.53
N LEU A 282 6.05 7.25 -31.04
CA LEU A 282 5.65 6.62 -32.29
C LEU A 282 5.56 7.68 -33.39
N LEU A 283 6.49 7.64 -34.35
CA LEU A 283 6.60 8.63 -35.40
C LEU A 283 5.99 8.12 -36.72
N ASN A 284 5.12 8.92 -37.32
CA ASN A 284 4.67 8.77 -38.69
C ASN A 284 5.51 9.69 -39.56
N ASN A 285 6.51 9.13 -40.26
CA ASN A 285 7.62 9.87 -40.84
C ASN A 285 8.32 10.71 -39.74
N ALA A 286 8.31 12.03 -39.81
CA ALA A 286 8.88 12.93 -38.81
C ALA A 286 7.85 13.50 -37.82
N SER A 287 6.57 13.15 -37.97
CA SER A 287 5.50 13.68 -37.11
C SER A 287 5.21 12.72 -35.97
N LEU A 288 5.14 13.22 -34.74
CA LEU A 288 4.75 12.45 -33.58
C LEU A 288 3.26 12.06 -33.68
N ALA A 289 2.98 10.77 -33.75
CA ALA A 289 1.63 10.21 -33.83
C ALA A 289 1.09 9.86 -32.45
N ASP A 290 1.90 9.16 -31.62
CA ASP A 290 1.55 8.81 -30.26
C ASP A 290 2.81 8.78 -29.39
N ASP A 291 2.66 8.88 -28.08
CA ASP A 291 3.75 8.82 -27.12
C ASP A 291 3.30 8.19 -25.78
N TYR A 292 4.24 7.58 -25.09
CA TYR A 292 3.99 6.89 -23.82
C TYR A 292 5.21 7.01 -22.91
N VAL A 293 5.00 7.25 -21.63
CA VAL A 293 6.07 7.34 -20.65
C VAL A 293 5.93 6.20 -19.64
N THR A 294 7.06 5.56 -19.32
CA THR A 294 7.13 4.43 -18.38
C THR A 294 8.24 4.69 -17.36
N PRO A 295 7.92 4.93 -16.09
CA PRO A 295 8.92 4.97 -15.02
C PRO A 295 9.48 3.57 -14.74
N PHE A 296 10.76 3.49 -14.36
CA PHE A 296 11.43 2.25 -13.96
C PHE A 296 12.65 2.51 -13.10
N GLY A 297 13.13 1.49 -12.40
CA GLY A 297 14.38 1.52 -11.66
C GLY A 297 15.39 0.52 -12.20
N ILE A 298 16.68 0.84 -12.14
CA ILE A 298 17.76 -0.07 -12.52
C ILE A 298 18.23 -0.79 -11.26
N ARG A 299 17.97 -2.08 -11.16
CA ARG A 299 18.34 -2.91 -10.01
C ARG A 299 18.53 -4.37 -10.39
N GLU A 300 19.35 -5.05 -9.62
CA GLU A 300 19.50 -6.51 -9.66
C GLU A 300 18.84 -7.12 -8.43
N LEU A 301 17.98 -8.11 -8.63
CA LEU A 301 17.43 -8.95 -7.58
C LEU A 301 18.01 -10.36 -7.72
N LYS A 302 18.54 -10.88 -6.63
CA LYS A 302 18.95 -12.29 -6.56
C LYS A 302 18.42 -12.93 -5.30
N TYR A 303 17.98 -14.16 -5.44
CA TYR A 303 17.45 -14.98 -4.37
C TYR A 303 18.25 -16.26 -4.30
N THR A 304 18.92 -16.51 -3.17
CA THR A 304 19.70 -17.73 -3.00
C THR A 304 19.55 -18.28 -1.57
N PRO A 305 19.53 -19.60 -1.38
CA PRO A 305 19.35 -20.19 -0.05
C PRO A 305 20.43 -19.77 0.98
N GLY A 306 21.64 -19.47 0.51
CA GLY A 306 22.76 -19.10 1.39
C GLY A 306 22.78 -17.66 1.84
N THR A 307 22.12 -16.74 1.08
CA THR A 307 22.12 -15.30 1.37
C THR A 307 20.73 -14.66 1.44
N GLY A 308 19.68 -15.40 1.05
CA GLY A 308 18.33 -14.86 0.90
C GLY A 308 18.23 -13.91 -0.28
N LEU A 309 17.57 -12.76 -0.08
CA LEU A 309 17.49 -11.69 -1.06
C LEU A 309 18.76 -10.83 -1.03
N THR A 310 19.30 -10.56 -2.21
CA THR A 310 20.24 -9.44 -2.40
C THR A 310 19.66 -8.45 -3.41
N ILE A 311 19.83 -7.16 -3.12
CA ILE A 311 19.52 -6.06 -4.03
C ILE A 311 20.84 -5.39 -4.40
N ASN A 312 21.20 -5.40 -5.68
CA ASN A 312 22.49 -4.88 -6.17
C ASN A 312 23.70 -5.52 -5.44
N GLY A 313 23.60 -6.81 -5.15
CA GLY A 313 24.61 -7.57 -4.42
C GLY A 313 24.62 -7.37 -2.90
N MET A 314 23.79 -6.48 -2.34
CA MET A 314 23.70 -6.23 -0.91
C MET A 314 22.64 -7.11 -0.26
N PRO A 315 23.01 -7.93 0.76
CA PRO A 315 22.04 -8.72 1.51
C PRO A 315 20.94 -7.86 2.10
N THR A 316 19.70 -8.26 1.89
CA THR A 316 18.52 -7.49 2.28
C THR A 316 17.51 -8.42 2.95
N LYS A 317 17.02 -8.03 4.13
CA LYS A 317 15.90 -8.68 4.80
C LYS A 317 14.65 -7.81 4.66
N MET A 318 13.54 -8.40 4.25
CA MET A 318 12.26 -7.71 4.18
C MET A 318 11.67 -7.63 5.60
N LYS A 319 11.79 -6.45 6.21
CA LYS A 319 11.16 -6.08 7.48
C LYS A 319 9.77 -5.59 7.13
N GLY A 320 8.81 -6.50 7.07
CA GLY A 320 7.57 -6.28 6.37
C GLY A 320 6.35 -6.12 7.26
N VAL A 321 5.33 -5.49 6.69
CA VAL A 321 3.99 -5.33 7.27
C VAL A 321 2.92 -5.65 6.24
N CYS A 322 1.82 -6.24 6.70
CA CYS A 322 0.58 -6.37 5.93
C CYS A 322 -0.27 -5.12 6.13
N ILE A 323 -1.00 -4.70 5.10
CA ILE A 323 -1.94 -3.59 5.17
C ILE A 323 -3.22 -3.91 4.39
N HIS A 324 -4.33 -3.25 4.74
CA HIS A 324 -5.51 -3.18 3.88
C HIS A 324 -5.58 -1.85 3.15
N HIS A 325 -6.29 -1.83 2.00
CA HIS A 325 -6.33 -0.70 1.08
C HIS A 325 -7.22 0.47 1.54
N THR A 326 -7.69 0.47 2.79
CA THR A 326 -8.63 1.46 3.31
C THR A 326 -8.01 2.30 4.41
N LEU A 327 -8.30 3.61 4.41
CA LEU A 327 -7.89 4.56 5.45
C LEU A 327 -9.08 5.40 5.90
N VAL A 328 -9.24 5.57 7.23
CA VAL A 328 -10.29 6.46 7.74
C VAL A 328 -9.85 7.93 7.69
N PRO A 329 -10.77 8.87 7.47
CA PRO A 329 -12.21 8.74 7.27
C PRO A 329 -12.63 8.53 5.82
N ALA A 330 -11.71 8.24 4.90
CA ALA A 330 -11.97 8.13 3.46
C ALA A 330 -12.62 6.79 3.06
N GLY A 331 -12.40 5.73 3.84
CA GLY A 331 -12.80 4.37 3.45
C GLY A 331 -11.86 3.82 2.39
N ALA A 332 -12.40 3.28 1.30
CA ALA A 332 -11.64 2.79 0.17
C ALA A 332 -11.17 3.91 -0.78
N ALA A 333 -11.82 5.08 -0.75
CA ALA A 333 -11.49 6.24 -1.58
C ALA A 333 -10.32 7.04 -0.98
N VAL A 334 -9.15 6.43 -0.93
CA VAL A 334 -7.96 6.99 -0.30
C VAL A 334 -7.28 7.97 -1.25
N ALA A 335 -7.10 9.22 -0.83
CA ALA A 335 -6.34 10.22 -1.57
C ALA A 335 -4.83 9.90 -1.53
N ASP A 336 -4.08 10.29 -2.57
CA ASP A 336 -2.67 9.98 -2.74
C ASP A 336 -1.81 10.40 -1.55
N SER A 337 -2.01 11.61 -1.04
CA SER A 337 -1.26 12.10 0.10
C SER A 337 -1.59 11.43 1.44
N MET A 338 -2.71 10.69 1.54
CA MET A 338 -2.94 9.80 2.68
C MET A 338 -2.02 8.57 2.63
N TRP A 339 -1.76 8.03 1.43
CA TRP A 339 -0.78 6.96 1.24
C TRP A 339 0.63 7.43 1.60
N GLU A 340 1.04 8.63 1.17
CA GLU A 340 2.33 9.21 1.54
C GLU A 340 2.54 9.23 3.05
N ARG A 341 1.53 9.69 3.81
CA ARG A 341 1.58 9.75 5.27
C ARG A 341 1.68 8.34 5.88
N ALA A 342 0.85 7.39 5.41
CA ALA A 342 0.83 6.04 5.94
C ALA A 342 2.15 5.30 5.70
N ILE A 343 2.70 5.38 4.48
CA ILE A 343 3.97 4.75 4.11
C ILE A 343 5.14 5.40 4.87
N LYS A 344 5.12 6.72 5.08
CA LYS A 344 6.12 7.42 5.88
C LYS A 344 6.14 6.92 7.33
N GLU A 345 4.97 6.70 7.94
CA GLU A 345 4.87 6.15 9.31
C GLU A 345 5.33 4.69 9.37
N ILE A 346 4.99 3.87 8.37
CA ILE A 346 5.53 2.52 8.24
C ILE A 346 7.05 2.55 8.20
N LYS A 347 7.64 3.38 7.35
CA LYS A 347 9.10 3.53 7.22
C LYS A 347 9.76 4.01 8.51
N ALA A 348 9.09 4.91 9.26
CA ALA A 348 9.57 5.40 10.55
C ALA A 348 9.67 4.30 11.61
N SER A 349 8.90 3.21 11.50
CA SER A 349 9.05 2.03 12.36
C SER A 349 10.31 1.18 12.05
N GLY A 350 11.05 1.51 11.01
CA GLY A 350 12.16 0.70 10.49
C GLY A 350 11.72 -0.39 9.52
N ALA A 351 10.43 -0.46 9.16
CA ALA A 351 9.96 -1.36 8.12
C ALA A 351 10.54 -0.98 6.76
N SER A 352 10.83 -1.98 5.95
CA SER A 352 11.38 -1.85 4.59
C SER A 352 10.49 -2.48 3.53
N SER A 353 9.39 -3.13 3.93
CA SER A 353 8.52 -3.86 3.01
C SER A 353 7.06 -3.77 3.39
N ILE A 354 6.19 -3.82 2.38
CA ILE A 354 4.74 -3.90 2.51
C ILE A 354 4.22 -5.09 1.71
N ARG A 355 3.25 -5.82 2.26
CA ARG A 355 2.41 -6.77 1.52
C ARG A 355 1.03 -6.17 1.31
N THR A 356 0.59 -6.12 0.05
CA THR A 356 -0.71 -5.56 -0.34
C THR A 356 -1.85 -6.54 -0.08
N SER A 357 -2.17 -6.77 1.19
CA SER A 357 -3.18 -7.75 1.62
C SER A 357 -4.59 -7.27 1.29
N HIS A 358 -5.44 -8.00 0.62
CA HIS A 358 -5.18 -9.18 -0.21
C HIS A 358 -5.70 -8.86 -1.61
N ASN A 359 -5.17 -7.81 -2.25
CA ASN A 359 -5.58 -7.32 -3.56
C ASN A 359 -4.58 -6.29 -4.11
N PRO A 360 -4.56 -6.02 -5.43
CA PRO A 360 -3.78 -4.91 -6.00
C PRO A 360 -4.25 -3.55 -5.48
N TYR A 361 -3.31 -2.64 -5.22
CA TYR A 361 -3.61 -1.29 -4.74
C TYR A 361 -3.72 -0.29 -5.90
N SER A 362 -3.91 1.00 -5.58
CA SER A 362 -3.95 2.06 -6.60
C SER A 362 -2.57 2.24 -7.24
N PRO A 363 -2.48 2.68 -8.51
CA PRO A 363 -1.19 2.92 -9.16
C PRO A 363 -0.27 3.87 -8.37
N GLU A 364 -0.85 4.90 -7.78
CA GLU A 364 -0.15 5.93 -7.00
C GLU A 364 0.54 5.37 -5.75
N PHE A 365 -0.04 4.33 -5.13
CA PHE A 365 0.58 3.63 -4.01
C PHE A 365 1.95 3.05 -4.39
N TYR A 366 2.08 2.45 -5.57
CA TYR A 366 3.35 1.88 -6.03
C TYR A 366 4.34 2.98 -6.42
N ASP A 367 3.88 4.07 -7.04
CA ASP A 367 4.70 5.26 -7.30
C ASP A 367 5.34 5.79 -6.01
N ILE A 368 4.54 5.89 -4.92
CA ILE A 368 5.02 6.33 -3.61
C ILE A 368 6.00 5.32 -3.00
N CYS A 369 5.75 4.01 -3.15
CA CYS A 369 6.69 2.97 -2.71
C CYS A 369 8.02 3.06 -3.47
N ASP A 370 7.97 3.31 -4.77
CA ASP A 370 9.17 3.53 -5.60
C ASP A 370 9.98 4.73 -5.13
N GLU A 371 9.30 5.85 -4.81
CA GLU A 371 9.91 7.09 -4.33
C GLU A 371 10.49 6.97 -2.93
N GLN A 372 9.78 6.28 -2.06
CA GLN A 372 10.21 6.14 -0.68
C GLN A 372 11.16 4.95 -0.45
N GLY A 373 11.37 4.11 -1.46
CA GLY A 373 12.25 2.94 -1.37
C GLY A 373 11.69 1.85 -0.47
N ILE A 374 10.37 1.62 -0.51
CA ILE A 374 9.71 0.52 0.19
C ILE A 374 9.54 -0.66 -0.76
N LEU A 375 9.97 -1.84 -0.35
CA LEU A 375 9.77 -3.07 -1.11
C LEU A 375 8.31 -3.52 -1.03
N VAL A 376 7.79 -4.09 -2.11
CA VAL A 376 6.41 -4.57 -2.17
C VAL A 376 6.38 -6.06 -2.50
N LEU A 377 5.71 -6.84 -1.66
CA LEU A 377 5.14 -8.13 -1.99
C LEU A 377 3.72 -7.88 -2.49
N ASP A 378 3.56 -7.90 -3.80
CA ASP A 378 2.33 -7.47 -4.45
C ASP A 378 1.38 -8.65 -4.63
N GLU A 379 0.16 -8.52 -4.06
CA GLU A 379 -0.78 -9.63 -3.96
C GLU A 379 -2.00 -9.43 -4.85
N PHE A 380 -2.33 -10.49 -5.60
CA PHE A 380 -3.42 -10.47 -6.57
C PHE A 380 -4.80 -10.63 -5.91
N THR A 381 -5.01 -11.62 -5.04
CA THR A 381 -6.33 -11.89 -4.47
C THR A 381 -6.26 -12.67 -3.16
N ASP A 382 -7.33 -12.58 -2.35
CA ASP A 382 -7.46 -13.38 -1.12
C ASP A 382 -7.75 -14.85 -1.46
N LYS A 383 -8.81 -15.14 -2.20
CA LYS A 383 -9.28 -16.49 -2.48
C LYS A 383 -9.50 -16.70 -3.97
N TRP A 384 -9.37 -17.95 -4.42
CA TRP A 384 -9.74 -18.37 -5.77
C TRP A 384 -11.19 -18.90 -5.81
N SER A 385 -11.56 -19.64 -6.87
CA SER A 385 -12.92 -20.10 -7.12
C SER A 385 -13.45 -21.18 -6.19
N GLN A 386 -12.60 -21.83 -5.42
CA GLN A 386 -13.05 -22.91 -4.54
C GLN A 386 -13.80 -22.35 -3.33
N PRO A 387 -14.80 -23.02 -2.82
CA PRO A 387 -15.47 -22.62 -1.60
C PRO A 387 -14.40 -22.53 -0.52
N ALA A 388 -14.13 -21.31 -0.11
CA ALA A 388 -13.17 -21.06 0.94
C ALA A 388 -13.65 -21.79 2.19
N SER A 389 -12.87 -22.72 2.68
CA SER A 389 -13.14 -23.44 3.92
C SER A 389 -13.22 -22.49 5.13
N ALA A 390 -12.85 -21.25 4.95
CA ALA A 390 -12.67 -20.24 5.98
C ALA A 390 -13.37 -18.90 5.72
N GLY A 391 -14.54 -18.90 5.09
CA GLY A 391 -15.41 -17.72 5.10
C GLY A 391 -14.96 -16.48 4.29
N GLY A 392 -13.93 -16.58 3.48
CA GLY A 392 -13.52 -15.50 2.58
C GLY A 392 -14.33 -15.47 1.29
N VAL A 393 -14.28 -14.35 0.57
CA VAL A 393 -14.88 -14.22 -0.75
C VAL A 393 -14.13 -15.10 -1.73
N THR A 394 -14.88 -15.92 -2.45
CA THR A 394 -14.35 -16.55 -3.65
C THR A 394 -14.28 -15.50 -4.76
N TYR A 395 -13.20 -15.47 -5.48
CA TYR A 395 -13.11 -14.71 -6.73
C TYR A 395 -14.20 -15.25 -7.68
N GLU A 396 -15.16 -14.40 -8.01
CA GLU A 396 -16.28 -14.82 -8.84
C GLU A 396 -15.85 -15.13 -10.27
N ASN A 397 -16.38 -16.25 -10.80
CA ASN A 397 -16.09 -16.70 -12.16
C ASN A 397 -14.57 -16.76 -12.47
N TRP A 398 -13.81 -17.35 -11.55
CA TRP A 398 -12.36 -17.50 -11.65
C TRP A 398 -11.94 -18.00 -13.04
N ASP A 399 -12.50 -19.11 -13.48
CA ASP A 399 -12.11 -19.75 -14.75
C ASP A 399 -12.31 -18.85 -15.98
N ALA A 400 -13.30 -17.96 -15.92
CA ALA A 400 -13.59 -17.03 -17.03
C ALA A 400 -12.74 -15.73 -16.99
N ASN A 401 -12.27 -15.31 -15.82
CA ASN A 401 -11.75 -13.97 -15.64
C ASN A 401 -10.28 -13.91 -15.20
N TRP A 402 -9.74 -14.93 -14.53
CA TRP A 402 -8.43 -14.83 -13.88
C TRP A 402 -7.30 -14.40 -14.83
N GLN A 403 -7.27 -14.92 -16.06
CA GLN A 403 -6.21 -14.56 -17.02
C GLN A 403 -6.25 -13.08 -17.40
N LYS A 404 -7.45 -12.56 -17.65
CA LYS A 404 -7.65 -11.14 -17.97
C LYS A 404 -7.20 -10.25 -16.82
N ASP A 405 -7.58 -10.60 -15.61
CA ASP A 405 -7.35 -9.78 -14.44
C ASP A 405 -5.91 -9.88 -13.93
N VAL A 406 -5.30 -11.08 -13.95
CA VAL A 406 -3.85 -11.26 -13.71
C VAL A 406 -3.03 -10.50 -14.75
N LYS A 407 -3.45 -10.51 -16.02
CA LYS A 407 -2.79 -9.74 -17.07
C LYS A 407 -2.82 -8.25 -16.77
N SER A 408 -3.97 -7.69 -16.40
CA SER A 408 -4.10 -6.29 -16.03
C SER A 408 -3.22 -5.94 -14.83
N PHE A 409 -3.24 -6.75 -13.80
CA PHE A 409 -2.45 -6.61 -12.59
C PHE A 409 -0.94 -6.57 -12.90
N ILE A 410 -0.41 -7.62 -13.53
CA ILE A 410 1.03 -7.74 -13.79
C ILE A 410 1.52 -6.67 -14.79
N GLU A 411 0.78 -6.43 -15.87
CA GLU A 411 1.19 -5.45 -16.89
C GLU A 411 1.20 -4.03 -16.36
N ARG A 412 0.30 -3.69 -15.43
CA ARG A 412 0.28 -2.40 -14.77
C ARG A 412 1.49 -2.22 -13.86
N ASP A 413 1.80 -3.23 -13.03
CA ASP A 413 2.71 -3.05 -11.89
C ASP A 413 4.15 -3.56 -12.16
N ARG A 414 4.40 -4.27 -13.25
CA ARG A 414 5.70 -4.90 -13.56
C ARG A 414 6.89 -3.96 -13.70
N ASN A 415 6.66 -2.67 -13.99
CA ASN A 415 7.76 -1.71 -14.15
C ASN A 415 8.18 -1.02 -12.83
N HIS A 416 7.40 -1.20 -11.75
CA HIS A 416 7.73 -0.63 -10.43
C HIS A 416 8.95 -1.32 -9.82
N PRO A 417 10.04 -0.59 -9.54
CA PRO A 417 11.22 -1.16 -8.91
C PRO A 417 10.98 -1.56 -7.44
N SER A 418 9.98 -1.04 -6.78
CA SER A 418 9.57 -1.45 -5.44
C SER A 418 8.98 -2.86 -5.39
N VAL A 419 8.29 -3.31 -6.44
CA VAL A 419 7.70 -4.66 -6.52
C VAL A 419 8.81 -5.68 -6.70
N VAL A 420 9.00 -6.55 -5.70
CA VAL A 420 10.09 -7.53 -5.69
C VAL A 420 9.61 -8.98 -5.73
N MET A 421 8.34 -9.23 -5.44
CA MET A 421 7.71 -10.56 -5.45
C MET A 421 6.23 -10.43 -5.82
N TRP A 422 5.68 -11.49 -6.39
CA TRP A 422 4.26 -11.62 -6.70
C TRP A 422 3.60 -12.66 -5.80
N SER A 423 2.50 -12.32 -5.14
CA SER A 423 1.66 -13.25 -4.38
C SER A 423 0.33 -13.46 -5.09
N MET A 424 0.00 -14.70 -5.40
CA MET A 424 -1.15 -15.01 -6.26
C MET A 424 -2.40 -15.42 -5.50
N GLY A 425 -2.33 -15.52 -4.19
CA GLY A 425 -3.47 -15.84 -3.34
C GLY A 425 -3.09 -15.92 -1.87
N ASN A 426 -4.10 -15.75 -1.01
CA ASN A 426 -3.96 -15.80 0.43
C ASN A 426 -4.88 -16.85 1.02
N GLU A 427 -4.31 -17.78 1.81
CA GLU A 427 -5.07 -18.72 2.64
C GLU A 427 -6.28 -19.33 1.91
N VAL A 428 -6.09 -19.71 0.65
CA VAL A 428 -7.16 -20.31 -0.18
C VAL A 428 -7.68 -21.58 0.48
N TYR A 429 -6.86 -22.19 1.33
CA TYR A 429 -7.20 -23.39 2.09
C TYR A 429 -6.64 -23.31 3.51
N TYR A 430 -7.44 -23.80 4.45
CA TYR A 430 -7.07 -24.07 5.83
C TYR A 430 -7.17 -25.56 6.09
N GLY A 431 -6.12 -26.17 6.61
CA GLY A 431 -6.14 -27.60 6.92
C GLY A 431 -4.76 -28.15 7.21
N GLY A 432 -4.67 -29.47 7.41
CA GLY A 432 -3.40 -30.12 7.77
C GLY A 432 -2.42 -30.30 6.63
N THR A 433 -2.92 -30.44 5.39
CA THR A 433 -2.11 -30.76 4.21
C THR A 433 -2.48 -29.89 3.03
N ILE A 434 -1.50 -29.40 2.29
CA ILE A 434 -1.72 -28.58 1.09
C ILE A 434 -2.43 -29.45 0.02
N PRO A 435 -3.65 -29.10 -0.40
CA PRO A 435 -4.39 -29.90 -1.36
C PRO A 435 -3.88 -29.71 -2.79
N ALA A 436 -4.04 -30.75 -3.61
CA ALA A 436 -3.54 -30.81 -4.97
C ALA A 436 -4.05 -29.67 -5.89
N TYR A 437 -5.23 -29.11 -5.63
CA TYR A 437 -5.74 -28.01 -6.46
C TYR A 437 -4.89 -26.74 -6.32
N ILE A 438 -4.25 -26.50 -5.17
CA ILE A 438 -3.34 -25.35 -4.99
C ILE A 438 -2.12 -25.53 -5.90
N THR A 439 -1.49 -26.70 -5.90
CA THR A 439 -0.36 -26.99 -6.77
C THR A 439 -0.74 -26.93 -8.26
N THR A 440 -1.94 -27.40 -8.60
CA THR A 440 -2.46 -27.32 -9.98
C THR A 440 -2.68 -25.87 -10.41
N THR A 441 -3.34 -25.06 -9.60
CA THR A 441 -3.61 -23.65 -9.92
C THR A 441 -2.32 -22.85 -9.98
N MET A 442 -1.40 -23.04 -9.03
CA MET A 442 -0.09 -22.37 -9.08
C MET A 442 0.73 -22.82 -10.30
N GLY A 443 0.63 -24.09 -10.71
CA GLY A 443 1.24 -24.58 -11.93
C GLY A 443 0.75 -23.89 -13.22
N GLN A 444 -0.43 -23.26 -13.19
CA GLN A 444 -0.95 -22.42 -14.28
C GLN A 444 -0.55 -20.94 -14.10
N LEU A 445 -0.61 -20.44 -12.86
CA LEU A 445 -0.36 -19.03 -12.53
C LEU A 445 1.11 -18.64 -12.71
N VAL A 446 2.04 -19.43 -12.17
CA VAL A 446 3.48 -19.09 -12.19
C VAL A 446 4.00 -18.86 -13.60
N PRO A 447 3.86 -19.80 -14.56
CA PRO A 447 4.35 -19.57 -15.94
C PRO A 447 3.61 -18.42 -16.63
N TYR A 448 2.32 -18.19 -16.32
CA TYR A 448 1.56 -17.09 -16.89
C TYR A 448 2.06 -15.74 -16.40
N VAL A 449 2.32 -15.60 -15.10
CA VAL A 449 2.90 -14.39 -14.50
C VAL A 449 4.27 -14.09 -15.07
N HIS A 450 5.16 -15.09 -15.17
CA HIS A 450 6.49 -14.92 -15.78
C HIS A 450 6.43 -14.49 -17.27
N ALA A 451 5.48 -15.02 -18.03
CA ALA A 451 5.28 -14.61 -19.41
C ALA A 451 4.86 -13.13 -19.52
N LEU A 452 4.13 -12.61 -18.54
CA LEU A 452 3.70 -11.20 -18.45
C LEU A 452 4.79 -10.30 -17.87
N ASP A 453 5.57 -10.78 -16.90
CA ASP A 453 6.66 -10.06 -16.23
C ASP A 453 7.96 -9.99 -17.07
N LYS A 454 7.97 -10.62 -18.23
CA LYS A 454 9.01 -10.52 -19.27
C LYS A 454 10.42 -10.90 -18.83
N GLY A 455 10.52 -11.93 -17.98
CA GLY A 455 11.80 -12.47 -17.56
C GLY A 455 12.49 -11.67 -16.47
N SER A 456 11.74 -10.95 -15.68
CA SER A 456 12.24 -10.43 -14.41
C SER A 456 12.57 -11.58 -13.45
N SER A 457 13.44 -11.32 -12.48
CA SER A 457 13.85 -12.32 -11.48
C SER A 457 12.91 -12.36 -10.26
N ARG A 458 11.69 -11.83 -10.37
CA ARG A 458 10.73 -11.79 -9.28
C ARG A 458 10.05 -13.14 -9.10
N PRO A 459 10.14 -13.77 -7.92
CA PRO A 459 9.46 -15.02 -7.65
C PRO A 459 7.95 -14.84 -7.51
N VAL A 460 7.22 -15.91 -7.78
CA VAL A 460 5.77 -16.00 -7.72
C VAL A 460 5.39 -17.03 -6.67
N LEU A 461 4.64 -16.64 -5.66
CA LEU A 461 4.28 -17.48 -4.54
C LEU A 461 2.77 -17.42 -4.19
N HIS A 462 2.35 -18.31 -3.30
CA HIS A 462 1.02 -18.31 -2.65
C HIS A 462 1.22 -18.31 -1.12
N ALA A 463 0.45 -17.49 -0.43
CA ALA A 463 0.48 -17.40 1.02
C ALA A 463 -0.44 -18.46 1.65
N CYS A 464 0.14 -19.47 2.29
CA CYS A 464 -0.60 -20.55 2.94
C CYS A 464 -0.54 -20.46 4.47
N ASN A 465 -1.60 -20.94 5.13
CA ASN A 465 -1.67 -21.10 6.59
C ASN A 465 -1.93 -22.59 6.93
N VAL A 466 -0.90 -23.40 6.82
CA VAL A 466 -0.94 -24.82 7.15
C VAL A 466 0.37 -25.25 7.86
N GLN A 467 0.29 -26.32 8.63
CA GLN A 467 1.47 -26.91 9.28
C GLN A 467 1.93 -28.16 8.53
N ASP A 468 2.32 -28.00 7.26
CA ASP A 468 2.69 -29.08 6.34
C ASP A 468 4.03 -28.78 5.65
N ALA A 469 5.13 -29.03 6.33
CA ALA A 469 6.46 -28.76 5.80
C ALA A 469 6.76 -29.50 4.49
N ALA A 470 6.31 -30.74 4.34
CA ALA A 470 6.50 -31.52 3.11
C ALA A 470 5.65 -30.96 1.96
N GLY A 471 4.41 -30.52 2.25
CA GLY A 471 3.54 -29.85 1.29
C GLY A 471 4.16 -28.54 0.80
N TYR A 472 4.75 -27.75 1.67
CA TYR A 472 5.46 -26.52 1.27
C TYR A 472 6.65 -26.80 0.36
N VAL A 473 7.47 -27.83 0.64
CA VAL A 473 8.57 -28.22 -0.23
C VAL A 473 8.05 -28.60 -1.63
N ASN A 474 6.96 -29.36 -1.71
CA ASN A 474 6.36 -29.72 -3.00
C ASN A 474 5.79 -28.51 -3.74
N LEU A 475 5.15 -27.60 -3.03
CA LEU A 475 4.60 -26.35 -3.60
C LEU A 475 5.73 -25.42 -4.07
N ALA A 476 6.82 -25.29 -3.30
CA ALA A 476 7.96 -24.45 -3.63
C ALA A 476 8.59 -24.82 -4.98
N LYS A 477 8.64 -26.10 -5.34
CA LYS A 477 9.12 -26.55 -6.68
C LYS A 477 8.31 -25.99 -7.86
N ILE A 478 7.13 -25.47 -7.60
CA ILE A 478 6.26 -24.83 -8.59
C ILE A 478 6.37 -23.31 -8.49
N GLN A 479 6.77 -22.79 -7.33
CA GLN A 479 6.81 -21.38 -6.93
C GLN A 479 8.22 -20.82 -6.86
N ASP A 480 9.06 -21.07 -7.87
CA ASP A 480 10.42 -20.53 -7.93
C ASP A 480 11.28 -20.83 -6.69
N ASP A 481 11.12 -22.01 -6.13
CA ASP A 481 11.75 -22.48 -4.89
C ASP A 481 11.36 -21.67 -3.64
N PHE A 482 10.19 -21.02 -3.63
CA PHE A 482 9.69 -20.27 -2.50
C PHE A 482 8.52 -20.94 -1.77
N ALA A 483 8.55 -20.86 -0.43
CA ALA A 483 7.41 -21.16 0.43
C ALA A 483 6.88 -19.86 1.06
N GLY A 484 5.64 -19.48 0.73
CA GLY A 484 4.90 -18.36 1.36
C GLY A 484 4.11 -18.87 2.56
N ILE A 485 4.43 -18.41 3.76
CA ILE A 485 3.94 -19.01 5.00
C ILE A 485 3.28 -17.97 5.90
N ASN A 486 2.00 -18.20 6.24
CA ASN A 486 1.28 -17.46 7.25
C ASN A 486 1.38 -18.17 8.60
N TYR A 487 1.79 -17.48 9.66
CA TYR A 487 1.83 -17.92 11.08
C TYR A 487 2.52 -19.27 11.31
N GLY A 488 3.49 -19.62 10.49
CA GLY A 488 4.18 -20.92 10.52
C GLY A 488 5.68 -20.83 10.73
N ASP A 489 6.18 -19.83 11.46
CA ASP A 489 7.61 -19.67 11.75
C ASP A 489 8.22 -20.87 12.51
N SER A 490 7.40 -21.63 13.24
CA SER A 490 7.81 -22.87 13.92
C SER A 490 8.26 -24.00 12.98
N ILE A 491 7.82 -24.00 11.71
CA ILE A 491 8.19 -25.04 10.73
C ILE A 491 9.27 -24.60 9.74
N TYR A 492 9.80 -23.39 9.83
CA TYR A 492 10.84 -22.89 8.90
C TYR A 492 12.07 -23.81 8.85
N SER A 493 12.59 -24.23 10.00
CA SER A 493 13.74 -25.13 10.08
C SER A 493 13.41 -26.52 9.54
N GLN A 494 12.18 -26.99 9.70
CA GLN A 494 11.74 -28.28 9.18
C GLN A 494 11.69 -28.27 7.65
N ILE A 495 11.14 -27.22 7.04
CA ILE A 495 11.13 -27.05 5.58
C ILE A 495 12.55 -27.06 5.04
N HIS A 496 13.44 -26.24 5.62
CA HIS A 496 14.83 -26.16 5.20
C HIS A 496 15.59 -27.51 5.38
N SER A 497 15.25 -28.29 6.41
CA SER A 497 15.84 -29.62 6.62
C SER A 497 15.36 -30.62 5.57
N LEU A 498 14.14 -30.50 5.05
CA LEU A 498 13.61 -31.33 3.99
C LEU A 498 14.16 -30.98 2.61
N ASP A 499 14.33 -29.70 2.33
CA ASP A 499 14.97 -29.22 1.10
C ASP A 499 15.71 -27.88 1.37
N PRO A 500 17.06 -27.91 1.46
CA PRO A 500 17.87 -26.72 1.72
C PRO A 500 17.82 -25.65 0.63
N ASN A 501 17.26 -25.96 -0.55
CA ASN A 501 17.13 -24.99 -1.64
C ASN A 501 15.89 -24.11 -1.50
N VAL A 502 14.91 -24.53 -0.70
CA VAL A 502 13.67 -23.76 -0.52
C VAL A 502 13.94 -22.50 0.30
N LEU A 503 13.57 -21.37 -0.29
CA LEU A 503 13.53 -20.08 0.36
C LEU A 503 12.17 -19.87 1.03
N ILE A 504 12.18 -19.15 2.13
CA ILE A 504 10.97 -18.90 2.91
C ILE A 504 10.67 -17.40 2.95
N MET A 505 9.41 -17.05 2.67
CA MET A 505 8.82 -15.76 2.97
C MET A 505 7.74 -15.94 4.03
N GLY A 506 7.91 -15.32 5.18
CA GLY A 506 6.83 -15.15 6.14
C GLY A 506 5.85 -14.13 5.59
N THR A 507 4.78 -14.63 4.95
CA THR A 507 3.81 -13.77 4.27
C THR A 507 2.85 -13.10 5.24
N GLU A 508 2.63 -13.73 6.40
CA GLU A 508 1.83 -13.19 7.50
C GLU A 508 2.32 -13.77 8.82
N ASN A 509 2.71 -12.93 9.76
CA ASN A 509 3.27 -13.36 11.05
C ASN A 509 2.64 -12.61 12.19
N ASP A 510 2.64 -13.19 13.37
CA ASP A 510 2.27 -12.49 14.60
C ASP A 510 3.25 -11.32 14.86
N PRO A 511 2.75 -10.15 15.27
CA PRO A 511 3.58 -8.96 15.38
C PRO A 511 4.50 -8.97 16.61
N TYR A 512 4.25 -9.84 17.57
CA TYR A 512 4.94 -9.81 18.87
C TYR A 512 5.78 -11.07 19.09
N THR A 513 5.54 -11.78 20.20
CA THR A 513 6.27 -12.98 20.52
C THR A 513 5.57 -14.21 19.95
N ILE A 514 6.35 -15.19 19.52
CA ILE A 514 5.83 -16.50 19.12
C ILE A 514 5.09 -17.11 20.33
N PRO A 515 3.86 -17.60 20.19
CA PRO A 515 3.12 -18.25 21.25
C PRO A 515 3.94 -19.38 21.90
N GLY A 516 4.11 -19.32 23.22
CA GLY A 516 4.94 -20.28 23.95
C GLY A 516 6.45 -20.05 23.87
N SER A 517 6.90 -19.03 23.15
CA SER A 517 8.28 -18.55 23.11
C SER A 517 8.38 -17.16 23.72
N LEU A 518 9.54 -16.85 24.29
CA LEU A 518 9.84 -15.51 24.80
C LEU A 518 10.50 -14.63 23.72
N MET A 519 10.68 -15.14 22.49
CA MET A 519 11.41 -14.45 21.43
C MET A 519 10.47 -13.74 20.48
N PRO A 520 10.82 -12.52 20.00
CA PRO A 520 10.11 -11.87 18.92
C PRO A 520 10.11 -12.71 17.63
N THR A 521 9.03 -12.66 16.85
CA THR A 521 8.94 -13.39 15.57
C THR A 521 10.04 -12.97 14.60
N TRP A 522 10.49 -11.72 14.65
CA TRP A 522 11.64 -11.24 13.87
C TRP A 522 12.92 -12.07 14.07
N PHE A 523 13.08 -12.69 15.23
CA PHE A 523 14.30 -13.47 15.53
C PHE A 523 14.35 -14.82 14.80
N SER A 524 13.22 -15.33 14.33
CA SER A 524 13.18 -16.48 13.42
C SER A 524 13.65 -16.12 11.99
N VAL A 525 13.78 -14.83 11.70
CA VAL A 525 14.05 -14.29 10.35
C VAL A 525 15.43 -13.65 10.23
N LYS A 526 15.79 -12.78 11.21
CA LYS A 526 16.93 -11.86 11.08
C LYS A 526 18.28 -12.54 10.80
N ASP A 527 18.53 -13.66 11.46
CA ASP A 527 19.80 -14.40 11.38
C ASP A 527 19.68 -15.69 10.56
N THR A 528 18.56 -15.92 9.88
CA THR A 528 18.27 -17.13 9.11
C THR A 528 18.38 -16.85 7.62
N PRO A 529 19.47 -17.26 6.93
CA PRO A 529 19.71 -16.86 5.53
C PRO A 529 18.58 -17.22 4.56
N TYR A 530 18.06 -18.44 4.66
CA TYR A 530 17.01 -18.95 3.78
C TYR A 530 15.61 -18.34 4.04
N VAL A 531 15.43 -17.53 5.09
CA VAL A 531 14.20 -16.76 5.32
C VAL A 531 14.43 -15.34 4.81
N VAL A 532 13.78 -14.99 3.70
CA VAL A 532 13.99 -13.72 2.98
C VAL A 532 13.46 -12.52 3.76
N GLY A 533 12.38 -12.73 4.49
CA GLY A 533 11.74 -11.70 5.30
C GLY A 533 10.48 -12.22 5.97
N HIS A 534 9.78 -11.30 6.62
CA HIS A 534 8.43 -11.55 7.12
C HIS A 534 7.55 -10.31 6.98
N HIS A 535 6.24 -10.52 7.02
CA HIS A 535 5.25 -9.45 7.06
C HIS A 535 4.36 -9.66 8.29
N ILE A 536 4.36 -8.71 9.22
CA ILE A 536 3.51 -8.81 10.41
C ILE A 536 2.06 -8.41 10.10
N TRP A 537 1.12 -9.08 10.72
CA TRP A 537 -0.30 -8.76 10.67
C TRP A 537 -0.70 -7.89 11.88
N THR A 538 -0.88 -6.56 11.75
CA THR A 538 -0.79 -5.68 10.57
C THR A 538 -0.10 -4.36 10.93
N ALA A 539 0.12 -3.46 9.93
CA ALA A 539 0.68 -2.14 10.21
C ALA A 539 -0.29 -1.30 11.05
N TRP A 540 -1.57 -1.29 10.69
CA TRP A 540 -2.58 -0.48 11.40
C TRP A 540 -3.86 -1.24 11.68
N ASP A 541 -4.63 -0.73 12.65
CA ASP A 541 -5.99 -1.19 12.90
C ASP A 541 -6.87 -0.90 11.68
N TYR A 542 -7.77 -1.81 11.33
CA TYR A 542 -8.56 -1.71 10.10
C TYR A 542 -10.02 -2.05 10.33
N LEU A 543 -10.89 -1.56 9.44
CA LEU A 543 -12.32 -1.84 9.46
C LEU A 543 -12.61 -3.26 8.96
N GLY A 544 -13.63 -3.89 9.53
CA GLY A 544 -14.07 -5.25 9.18
C GLY A 544 -13.36 -6.35 9.94
N GLU A 545 -13.62 -7.58 9.58
CA GLU A 545 -13.14 -8.87 10.10
C GLU A 545 -13.60 -9.21 11.51
N GLN A 546 -13.59 -8.28 12.46
CA GLN A 546 -14.02 -8.53 13.84
C GLN A 546 -15.09 -7.55 14.30
N PRO A 547 -16.08 -8.03 15.08
CA PRO A 547 -17.03 -7.14 15.72
C PRO A 547 -16.35 -6.29 16.80
N PRO A 548 -16.82 -5.05 17.06
CA PRO A 548 -18.01 -4.44 16.47
C PRO A 548 -17.78 -3.81 15.09
N LEU A 549 -16.60 -3.32 14.75
CA LEU A 549 -16.34 -2.60 13.49
C LEU A 549 -15.05 -2.99 12.78
N GLY A 550 -14.07 -3.57 13.48
CA GLY A 550 -12.78 -3.81 12.89
C GLY A 550 -11.83 -4.57 13.81
N SER A 551 -10.57 -4.63 13.40
CA SER A 551 -9.50 -5.39 14.07
C SER A 551 -8.43 -4.45 14.60
N ALA A 552 -7.98 -4.67 15.83
CA ALA A 552 -7.01 -3.86 16.57
C ALA A 552 -5.61 -4.49 16.59
N TYR A 553 -5.17 -5.08 15.48
CA TYR A 553 -3.89 -5.80 15.40
C TYR A 553 -2.70 -4.91 15.02
N GLY A 554 -2.95 -3.67 14.60
CA GLY A 554 -1.93 -2.75 14.14
C GLY A 554 -1.01 -2.24 15.26
N TYR A 555 0.22 -1.91 14.93
CA TYR A 555 1.09 -1.09 15.78
C TYR A 555 0.85 0.43 15.58
N LEU A 556 0.09 0.78 14.56
CA LEU A 556 -0.57 2.07 14.37
C LEU A 556 -2.07 1.88 14.61
N ASP A 557 -2.79 2.90 15.02
CA ASP A 557 -4.24 2.84 15.04
C ASP A 557 -4.84 3.10 13.64
N ASN A 558 -6.15 3.03 13.49
CA ASN A 558 -6.82 3.22 12.19
C ASN A 558 -6.70 4.65 11.63
N CYS A 559 -6.28 5.63 12.45
CA CYS A 559 -5.91 6.98 12.05
C CYS A 559 -4.42 7.14 11.73
N ILE A 560 -3.64 6.06 11.72
CA ILE A 560 -2.18 6.06 11.51
C ILE A 560 -1.44 6.82 12.63
N PHE A 561 -1.99 6.85 13.83
CA PHE A 561 -1.27 7.31 15.02
C PHE A 561 -0.50 6.14 15.64
N ARG A 562 0.70 6.44 16.14
CA ARG A 562 1.58 5.45 16.77
C ARG A 562 0.96 4.95 18.08
N LYS A 563 0.90 3.63 18.24
CA LYS A 563 0.66 2.96 19.52
C LYS A 563 1.99 2.60 20.17
N SER A 564 2.02 2.26 21.44
CA SER A 564 3.27 1.87 22.13
C SER A 564 4.01 0.73 21.40
N TYR A 565 3.30 -0.09 20.65
CA TYR A 565 3.86 -1.18 19.85
C TYR A 565 4.64 -0.76 18.62
N PHE A 566 4.39 0.43 18.10
CA PHE A 566 5.22 1.02 17.09
C PHE A 566 6.69 1.05 17.54
N TYR A 567 6.92 1.45 18.77
CA TYR A 567 8.26 1.55 19.34
C TYR A 567 8.88 0.19 19.67
N TYR A 568 8.06 -0.82 19.96
CA TYR A 568 8.52 -2.20 20.05
C TYR A 568 9.05 -2.70 18.71
N GLN A 569 8.34 -2.48 17.61
CA GLN A 569 8.83 -2.84 16.28
C GLN A 569 10.06 -2.00 15.89
N GLN A 570 10.04 -0.69 16.18
CA GLN A 570 11.16 0.19 15.91
C GLN A 570 12.43 -0.27 16.64
N SER A 571 12.33 -0.77 17.85
CA SER A 571 13.48 -1.28 18.62
C SER A 571 14.13 -2.50 17.95
N GLN A 572 13.37 -3.26 17.15
CA GLN A 572 13.88 -4.45 16.45
C GLN A 572 14.40 -4.14 15.04
N TRP A 573 13.83 -3.12 14.38
CA TRP A 573 14.03 -2.88 12.96
C TRP A 573 14.90 -1.65 12.66
N SER A 574 14.99 -0.69 13.58
CA SER A 574 15.80 0.52 13.39
C SER A 574 17.25 0.31 13.81
N ASP A 575 18.16 0.83 13.00
CA ASP A 575 19.59 0.90 13.36
C ASP A 575 19.92 2.15 14.19
N ALA A 576 19.08 3.17 14.13
CA ALA A 576 19.23 4.38 14.93
C ALA A 576 18.93 4.09 16.41
N PRO A 577 19.77 4.56 17.35
CA PRO A 577 19.50 4.37 18.78
C PRO A 577 18.16 4.96 19.17
N MET A 578 17.37 4.19 19.91
CA MET A 578 16.07 4.62 20.41
C MET A 578 15.78 4.05 21.79
N VAL A 579 14.97 4.79 22.54
CA VAL A 579 14.30 4.33 23.76
C VAL A 579 12.91 4.94 23.80
N HIS A 580 11.92 4.18 24.23
CA HIS A 580 10.55 4.65 24.46
C HIS A 580 10.08 4.15 25.80
N VAL A 581 9.43 5.03 26.59
CA VAL A 581 8.85 4.74 27.91
C VAL A 581 7.34 4.78 27.83
N THR A 582 6.68 3.79 28.45
CA THR A 582 5.22 3.70 28.49
C THR A 582 4.76 3.09 29.81
N ILE A 583 3.53 3.37 30.22
CA ILE A 583 2.99 2.98 31.52
C ILE A 583 2.16 1.71 31.36
N GLY A 584 2.48 0.73 32.18
CA GLY A 584 1.86 -0.59 32.20
C GLY A 584 2.87 -1.71 31.96
N ASN A 585 2.40 -2.94 32.06
CA ASN A 585 3.17 -4.15 31.80
C ASN A 585 3.01 -4.53 30.34
N GLY A 586 4.06 -4.35 29.54
CA GLY A 586 4.08 -4.62 28.10
C GLY A 586 4.28 -6.10 27.72
N SER A 587 4.24 -7.01 28.68
CA SER A 587 4.36 -8.44 28.39
C SER A 587 3.09 -8.96 27.71
N GLY A 588 3.17 -9.15 26.40
CA GLY A 588 2.12 -9.72 25.56
C GLY A 588 2.63 -10.90 24.74
N SER A 589 1.74 -11.55 24.02
CA SER A 589 2.09 -12.63 23.11
C SER A 589 1.12 -12.69 21.92
N GLY A 590 1.58 -13.21 20.81
CA GLY A 590 0.77 -13.34 19.58
C GLY A 590 0.42 -12.00 18.96
N ARG A 591 -0.86 -11.79 18.65
CA ARG A 591 -1.37 -10.60 17.97
C ARG A 591 -1.80 -9.47 18.89
N THR A 592 -1.99 -9.77 20.16
CA THR A 592 -2.52 -8.81 21.13
C THR A 592 -1.47 -8.47 22.17
N MET A 593 -1.31 -7.18 22.39
CA MET A 593 -0.57 -6.67 23.53
C MET A 593 -1.50 -5.93 24.48
N PRO A 594 -1.17 -5.88 25.79
CA PRO A 594 -1.99 -5.13 26.71
C PRO A 594 -1.99 -3.63 26.35
N PRO A 595 -3.08 -2.92 26.54
CA PRO A 595 -3.10 -1.48 26.34
C PRO A 595 -2.11 -0.82 27.30
N LEU A 596 -1.14 -0.09 26.75
CA LEU A 596 -0.16 0.70 27.49
C LEU A 596 -0.52 2.18 27.36
N ALA A 597 -0.34 2.94 28.45
CA ALA A 597 -0.68 4.35 28.50
C ALA A 597 0.57 5.24 28.31
N GLU A 598 0.39 6.33 27.61
CA GLU A 598 1.36 7.43 27.51
C GLU A 598 0.92 8.56 28.48
N ASP A 599 0.60 8.19 29.72
CA ASP A 599 0.06 9.08 30.75
C ASP A 599 0.74 8.81 32.09
N TRP A 600 1.41 9.83 32.64
CA TRP A 600 2.06 9.79 33.95
C TRP A 600 1.15 10.31 35.06
N ASN A 601 -0.15 10.49 34.86
CA ASN A 601 -1.13 10.84 35.89
C ASN A 601 -1.63 9.58 36.59
N GLN A 602 -0.79 8.97 37.43
CA GLN A 602 -1.05 7.70 38.08
C GLN A 602 -1.21 7.88 39.60
N SER A 603 -1.21 6.81 40.37
CA SER A 603 -1.21 6.82 41.83
C SER A 603 -0.51 5.58 42.39
N GLY A 604 0.15 5.73 43.55
CA GLY A 604 0.83 4.60 44.21
C GLY A 604 2.09 4.14 43.48
N SER A 605 2.14 2.86 43.09
CA SER A 605 3.22 2.30 42.31
C SER A 605 2.64 1.64 41.05
N VAL A 606 3.29 1.82 39.92
CA VAL A 606 2.85 1.33 38.60
C VAL A 606 3.95 0.56 37.91
N ASP A 607 3.58 -0.39 37.07
CA ASP A 607 4.52 -1.01 36.15
C ASP A 607 4.81 -0.05 35.01
N VAL A 608 6.06 -0.02 34.58
CA VAL A 608 6.54 0.78 33.44
C VAL A 608 7.21 -0.16 32.47
N THR A 609 7.03 0.07 31.19
CA THR A 609 7.73 -0.67 30.13
C THR A 609 8.61 0.28 29.35
N THR A 610 9.81 -0.18 28.98
CA THR A 610 10.67 0.51 28.03
C THR A 610 11.01 -0.40 26.86
N TYR A 611 10.94 0.16 25.65
CA TYR A 611 11.41 -0.46 24.40
C TYR A 611 12.67 0.24 23.94
N THR A 612 13.69 -0.51 23.56
CA THR A 612 14.99 0.05 23.18
C THR A 612 15.82 -0.90 22.31
N ASN A 613 16.71 -0.34 21.51
CA ASN A 613 17.82 -1.02 20.85
C ASN A 613 19.19 -0.57 21.43
N CYS A 614 19.19 0.13 22.56
CA CYS A 614 20.37 0.50 23.30
C CYS A 614 20.85 -0.67 24.17
N ASP A 615 22.10 -0.64 24.64
CA ASP A 615 22.68 -1.69 25.48
C ASP A 615 22.01 -1.76 26.84
N SER A 616 21.63 -0.59 27.37
CA SER A 616 20.93 -0.48 28.67
C SER A 616 20.06 0.77 28.74
N VAL A 617 19.13 0.77 29.71
CA VAL A 617 18.25 1.91 30.03
C VAL A 617 18.42 2.30 31.48
N ASP A 618 18.63 3.58 31.71
CA ASP A 618 18.49 4.22 33.01
C ASP A 618 17.08 4.81 33.14
N LEU A 619 16.32 4.40 34.15
CA LEU A 619 14.98 4.95 34.42
C LEU A 619 15.04 5.95 35.57
N TYR A 620 14.36 7.09 35.43
CA TYR A 620 14.28 8.16 36.41
C TYR A 620 12.82 8.53 36.64
N VAL A 621 12.49 8.86 37.92
CA VAL A 621 11.31 9.62 38.26
C VAL A 621 11.81 10.96 38.81
N ASN A 622 11.49 12.04 38.12
CA ASN A 622 12.10 13.37 38.32
C ASN A 622 13.65 13.30 38.23
N SER A 623 14.36 13.71 39.26
CA SER A 623 15.81 13.60 39.34
C SER A 623 16.30 12.28 39.97
N THR A 624 15.39 11.44 40.47
CA THR A 624 15.74 10.21 41.19
C THR A 624 15.89 9.06 40.19
N LYS A 625 17.07 8.46 40.17
CA LYS A 625 17.33 7.24 39.39
C LYS A 625 16.66 6.05 40.09
N ILE A 626 15.74 5.39 39.37
CA ILE A 626 15.06 4.18 39.84
C ILE A 626 16.00 2.95 39.67
N GLY A 627 16.73 2.90 38.59
CA GLY A 627 17.66 1.81 38.34
C GLY A 627 18.26 1.83 36.93
N THR A 628 19.05 0.82 36.64
CA THR A 628 19.57 0.48 35.31
C THR A 628 19.17 -0.95 34.98
N LYS A 629 18.73 -1.18 33.74
CA LYS A 629 18.48 -2.51 33.18
C LYS A 629 19.25 -2.68 31.88
N ASN A 630 19.84 -3.85 31.66
CA ASN A 630 20.52 -4.17 30.41
C ASN A 630 19.57 -4.89 29.46
N LEU A 631 19.64 -4.58 28.17
CA LEU A 631 18.80 -5.22 27.15
C LEU A 631 19.06 -6.73 27.09
N SER A 632 20.29 -7.18 27.32
CA SER A 632 20.67 -8.59 27.35
C SER A 632 19.87 -9.46 28.34
N ASP A 633 19.30 -8.83 29.37
CA ASP A 633 18.50 -9.51 30.39
C ASP A 633 17.04 -9.74 29.94
N PHE A 634 16.66 -9.19 28.75
CA PHE A 634 15.31 -9.21 28.19
C PHE A 634 15.33 -9.77 26.75
N PRO A 635 15.36 -11.09 26.57
CA PRO A 635 15.47 -11.71 25.24
C PRO A 635 14.28 -11.39 24.34
N ASN A 636 13.11 -11.05 24.91
CA ASN A 636 11.94 -10.59 24.17
C ASN A 636 11.93 -9.08 23.83
N MET A 637 13.01 -8.36 24.21
CA MET A 637 13.14 -6.91 24.04
C MET A 637 12.04 -6.06 24.74
N ILE A 638 11.32 -6.65 25.72
CA ILE A 638 10.29 -5.98 26.49
C ILE A 638 10.83 -5.79 27.93
N MET A 639 11.28 -4.60 28.22
CA MET A 639 11.95 -4.30 29.49
C MET A 639 10.95 -3.73 30.49
N VAL A 640 10.37 -4.59 31.33
CA VAL A 640 9.37 -4.20 32.34
C VAL A 640 10.05 -3.78 33.64
N TRP A 641 9.66 -2.65 34.21
CA TRP A 641 10.06 -2.10 35.50
C TRP A 641 8.85 -2.22 36.45
N PRO A 642 8.83 -3.23 37.33
CA PRO A 642 7.69 -3.45 38.18
C PRO A 642 7.65 -2.44 39.35
N SER A 643 6.45 -2.02 39.75
CA SER A 643 6.20 -1.25 40.97
C SER A 643 7.02 0.04 41.07
N VAL A 644 7.16 0.79 39.99
CA VAL A 644 7.81 2.12 39.98
C VAL A 644 6.97 3.08 40.78
N PRO A 645 7.52 3.72 41.85
CA PRO A 645 6.75 4.66 42.67
C PRO A 645 6.39 5.91 41.86
N TRP A 646 5.11 6.25 41.86
CA TRP A 646 4.63 7.45 41.19
C TRP A 646 4.82 8.71 42.07
N THR A 647 5.27 9.76 41.46
CA THR A 647 5.21 11.14 42.02
C THR A 647 4.96 12.11 40.87
N THR A 648 4.30 13.25 41.18
CA THR A 648 4.09 14.32 40.21
C THR A 648 5.41 14.78 39.58
N GLY A 649 5.43 15.00 38.27
CA GLY A 649 6.61 15.41 37.53
C GLY A 649 6.82 14.55 36.28
N THR A 650 8.01 14.03 36.09
CA THR A 650 8.44 13.37 34.85
C THR A 650 8.94 11.97 35.14
N ILE A 651 8.45 10.99 34.39
CA ILE A 651 9.15 9.73 34.21
C ILE A 651 10.01 9.82 32.94
N LYS A 652 11.27 9.41 33.03
CA LYS A 652 12.26 9.55 31.94
C LYS A 652 13.10 8.28 31.81
N ALA A 653 13.20 7.79 30.57
CA ALA A 653 14.11 6.71 30.19
C ALA A 653 15.29 7.28 29.39
N VAL A 654 16.50 6.82 29.72
CA VAL A 654 17.74 7.23 29.06
C VAL A 654 18.40 5.98 28.48
N GLY A 655 18.45 5.88 27.17
CA GLY A 655 19.12 4.80 26.44
C GLY A 655 20.62 5.02 26.37
N MET A 656 21.39 4.02 26.79
CA MET A 656 22.85 4.04 26.85
C MET A 656 23.43 3.04 25.84
N LYS A 657 24.50 3.44 25.12
CA LYS A 657 25.24 2.58 24.23
C LYS A 657 26.73 2.76 24.47
N GLY A 658 27.46 1.68 24.81
CA GLY A 658 28.86 1.76 25.22
C GLY A 658 29.08 2.68 26.44
N GLY A 659 28.10 2.79 27.33
CA GLY A 659 28.17 3.67 28.51
C GLY A 659 27.90 5.15 28.22
N VAL A 660 27.55 5.51 26.99
CA VAL A 660 27.21 6.88 26.57
C VAL A 660 25.69 7.00 26.34
N GLN A 661 25.10 8.11 26.79
CA GLN A 661 23.69 8.43 26.51
C GLN A 661 23.54 8.71 25.00
N VAL A 662 22.64 7.97 24.34
CA VAL A 662 22.36 8.10 22.90
C VAL A 662 20.89 8.33 22.60
N ALA A 663 19.98 8.08 23.53
CA ALA A 663 18.56 8.31 23.36
C ALA A 663 17.91 8.73 24.67
N VAL A 664 16.81 9.48 24.61
CA VAL A 664 16.01 9.89 25.76
C VAL A 664 14.55 9.94 25.35
N ASP A 665 13.68 9.48 26.24
CA ASP A 665 12.23 9.66 26.13
C ASP A 665 11.61 9.94 27.50
N SER A 666 10.49 10.67 27.56
CA SER A 666 9.87 11.04 28.82
C SER A 666 8.38 11.36 28.69
N ILE A 667 7.65 11.05 29.78
CA ILE A 667 6.23 11.39 29.94
C ILE A 667 6.09 12.28 31.18
N ASN A 668 5.34 13.37 31.07
CA ASN A 668 5.06 14.28 32.15
C ASN A 668 3.68 14.03 32.78
N THR A 669 3.53 14.33 34.05
CA THR A 669 2.19 14.59 34.61
C THR A 669 1.55 15.78 33.91
N VAL A 670 0.28 15.66 33.57
CA VAL A 670 -0.48 16.69 32.87
C VAL A 670 -1.53 17.31 33.78
N GLY A 671 -1.80 18.59 33.55
CA GLY A 671 -2.86 19.33 34.19
C GLY A 671 -4.21 19.19 33.49
N ALA A 672 -5.18 20.00 33.86
CA ALA A 672 -6.46 20.10 33.18
C ALA A 672 -6.27 20.61 31.76
N ALA A 673 -7.14 20.18 30.83
CA ALA A 673 -7.14 20.66 29.45
C ALA A 673 -7.31 22.20 29.43
N ALA A 674 -6.40 22.85 28.73
CA ALA A 674 -6.34 24.31 28.59
C ALA A 674 -6.42 24.79 27.15
N LYS A 675 -5.99 23.98 26.19
CA LYS A 675 -5.90 24.38 24.78
C LYS A 675 -6.18 23.19 23.86
N ILE A 676 -6.62 23.53 22.66
CA ILE A 676 -6.70 22.63 21.50
C ILE A 676 -5.44 22.90 20.66
N LEU A 677 -4.67 21.86 20.38
CA LEU A 677 -3.49 21.92 19.50
C LEU A 677 -3.81 21.25 18.17
N LEU A 678 -3.64 22.00 17.06
CA LEU A 678 -3.81 21.51 15.71
C LEU A 678 -2.44 21.24 15.09
N LYS A 679 -2.23 20.02 14.60
CA LYS A 679 -0.98 19.59 13.93
C LYS A 679 -1.30 19.12 12.52
N PRO A 680 -1.29 20.01 11.52
CA PRO A 680 -1.42 19.61 10.13
C PRO A 680 -0.11 18.96 9.64
N ASP A 681 -0.21 17.98 8.77
CA ASP A 681 0.94 17.47 8.02
C ASP A 681 1.34 18.39 6.87
N LYS A 682 0.36 19.12 6.30
CA LYS A 682 0.53 20.10 5.24
C LYS A 682 -0.30 21.37 5.55
N THR A 683 0.25 22.55 5.29
CA THR A 683 -0.47 23.84 5.36
C THR A 683 -0.62 24.49 3.99
N THR A 684 -0.06 23.87 2.96
CA THR A 684 -0.22 24.24 1.55
C THR A 684 -0.63 23.02 0.78
N LEU A 685 -1.73 23.11 0.05
CA LEU A 685 -2.26 22.05 -0.82
C LEU A 685 -2.27 22.53 -2.27
N TYR A 686 -2.32 21.59 -3.20
CA TYR A 686 -2.62 21.88 -4.60
C TYR A 686 -4.14 21.95 -4.80
N ALA A 687 -4.59 22.86 -5.62
CA ALA A 687 -6.00 23.01 -5.98
C ALA A 687 -6.35 22.07 -7.14
N ASP A 688 -6.22 20.77 -6.92
CA ASP A 688 -6.42 19.68 -7.87
C ASP A 688 -7.63 18.79 -7.55
N GLY A 689 -8.34 19.11 -6.45
CA GLY A 689 -9.51 18.36 -6.01
C GLY A 689 -9.20 17.06 -5.28
N ASP A 690 -7.91 16.69 -5.12
CA ASP A 690 -7.46 15.45 -4.47
C ASP A 690 -6.54 15.67 -3.27
N ASP A 691 -5.58 16.58 -3.34
CA ASP A 691 -4.59 16.78 -2.29
C ASP A 691 -5.23 17.11 -0.93
N VAL A 692 -4.74 16.46 0.14
CA VAL A 692 -5.31 16.56 1.48
C VAL A 692 -4.32 17.05 2.52
N SER A 693 -4.84 17.69 3.57
CA SER A 693 -4.18 17.92 4.86
C SER A 693 -4.78 17.01 5.91
N ASN A 694 -3.94 16.18 6.53
CA ASN A 694 -4.27 15.35 7.68
C ASN A 694 -3.95 16.13 8.95
N ILE A 695 -4.98 16.50 9.71
CA ILE A 695 -4.85 17.39 10.87
C ILE A 695 -5.10 16.59 12.14
N GLU A 696 -4.03 16.30 12.90
CA GLU A 696 -4.13 15.75 14.24
C GLU A 696 -4.62 16.86 15.18
N VAL A 697 -5.68 16.56 15.93
CA VAL A 697 -6.26 17.45 16.93
C VAL A 697 -6.04 16.86 18.31
N ASN A 698 -5.32 17.57 19.17
CA ASN A 698 -4.96 17.14 20.51
C ASN A 698 -5.51 18.10 21.56
N LEU A 699 -5.86 17.60 22.76
CA LEU A 699 -5.97 18.44 23.93
C LEU A 699 -4.65 18.47 24.69
N VAL A 700 -4.27 19.66 25.13
CA VAL A 700 -3.05 19.91 25.93
C VAL A 700 -3.36 20.74 27.15
N ASP A 701 -2.55 20.60 28.18
CA ASP A 701 -2.62 21.40 29.39
C ASP A 701 -2.04 22.81 29.19
N ALA A 702 -1.99 23.61 30.24
CA ALA A 702 -1.45 24.97 30.21
C ALA A 702 0.03 25.02 29.83
N ALA A 703 0.80 23.97 30.12
CA ALA A 703 2.21 23.81 29.78
C ALA A 703 2.45 23.21 28.40
N ASN A 704 1.41 22.92 27.62
CA ASN A 704 1.39 22.22 26.34
C ASN A 704 1.77 20.72 26.40
N ASN A 705 1.64 20.09 27.58
CA ASN A 705 1.76 18.64 27.65
C ASN A 705 0.51 17.99 27.07
N PHE A 706 0.68 16.94 26.28
CA PHE A 706 -0.37 16.16 25.66
C PHE A 706 -1.16 15.37 26.71
N ILE A 707 -2.49 15.46 26.67
CA ILE A 707 -3.38 14.78 27.62
C ILE A 707 -3.91 13.50 26.99
N TYR A 708 -3.17 12.41 27.15
CA TYR A 708 -3.51 11.11 26.58
C TYR A 708 -4.90 10.59 27.03
N ALA A 709 -5.28 10.83 28.27
CA ALA A 709 -6.53 10.37 28.85
C ALA A 709 -7.76 11.22 28.45
N ALA A 710 -7.61 12.29 27.67
CA ALA A 710 -8.74 13.13 27.26
C ALA A 710 -9.73 12.37 26.36
N THR A 711 -11.02 12.52 26.67
CA THR A 711 -12.14 11.88 25.95
C THR A 711 -13.23 12.86 25.53
N ASP A 712 -12.93 14.15 25.57
CA ASP A 712 -13.85 15.22 25.18
C ASP A 712 -14.30 15.09 23.73
N THR A 713 -15.45 15.65 23.40
CA THR A 713 -15.91 15.76 22.02
C THR A 713 -15.39 17.03 21.39
N VAL A 714 -14.74 16.90 20.25
CA VAL A 714 -14.37 18.03 19.38
C VAL A 714 -15.39 18.23 18.28
N GLN A 715 -15.58 19.49 17.87
CA GLN A 715 -16.37 19.88 16.73
C GLN A 715 -15.55 20.77 15.82
N PHE A 716 -15.79 20.74 14.52
CA PHE A 716 -15.12 21.63 13.60
C PHE A 716 -16.06 22.28 12.61
N THR A 717 -15.66 23.45 12.14
CA THR A 717 -16.26 24.15 11.00
C THR A 717 -15.19 24.44 9.97
N LEU A 718 -15.58 24.39 8.68
CA LEU A 718 -14.71 24.59 7.54
C LEU A 718 -15.31 25.63 6.62
N THR A 719 -14.48 26.55 6.11
CA THR A 719 -14.87 27.52 5.10
C THR A 719 -13.75 27.72 4.09
N GLY A 720 -14.11 28.20 2.87
CA GLY A 720 -13.14 28.51 1.81
C GLY A 720 -12.96 27.41 0.78
N ALA A 721 -11.77 27.31 0.18
CA ALA A 721 -11.44 26.50 -0.99
C ALA A 721 -11.14 25.02 -0.65
N GLY A 722 -11.83 24.42 0.32
CA GLY A 722 -11.66 23.04 0.74
C GLY A 722 -12.96 22.35 1.10
N ARG A 723 -12.91 21.03 1.15
CA ARG A 723 -14.03 20.18 1.62
C ARG A 723 -13.52 19.19 2.68
N SER A 724 -14.39 18.79 3.59
CA SER A 724 -14.07 17.79 4.59
C SER A 724 -14.22 16.39 3.99
N LEU A 725 -13.19 15.56 4.09
CA LEU A 725 -13.32 14.12 3.89
C LEU A 725 -13.91 13.43 5.13
N GLY A 726 -13.86 14.08 6.30
CA GLY A 726 -14.45 13.61 7.53
C GLY A 726 -13.53 13.71 8.75
N ILE A 727 -13.97 13.09 9.82
CA ILE A 727 -13.28 13.04 11.12
C ILE A 727 -13.24 11.60 11.64
N ALA A 728 -12.09 11.19 12.16
CA ALA A 728 -11.87 9.85 12.70
C ALA A 728 -11.14 9.93 14.06
N SER A 729 -11.27 8.90 14.85
CA SER A 729 -10.42 8.65 16.04
C SER A 729 -9.82 7.26 15.94
N GLY A 730 -8.73 7.01 16.69
CA GLY A 730 -8.08 5.71 16.75
C GLY A 730 -8.92 4.60 17.39
N ASP A 731 -10.13 4.90 17.84
CA ASP A 731 -11.07 3.93 18.38
C ASP A 731 -11.72 3.12 17.26
N TRP A 732 -11.16 1.96 16.99
CA TRP A 732 -11.66 0.99 16.01
C TRP A 732 -13.06 0.45 16.35
N SER A 733 -13.54 0.66 17.57
CA SER A 733 -14.85 0.19 18.03
C SER A 733 -15.93 1.28 18.00
N SER A 734 -15.59 2.53 17.68
CA SER A 734 -16.51 3.67 17.70
C SER A 734 -17.53 3.61 16.58
N ALA A 735 -18.81 3.73 16.94
CA ALA A 735 -19.94 3.80 16.03
C ALA A 735 -20.22 5.21 15.49
N GLU A 736 -19.43 6.21 15.84
CA GLU A 736 -19.61 7.56 15.36
C GLU A 736 -19.32 7.63 13.85
N PRO A 737 -20.17 8.34 13.07
CA PRO A 737 -20.00 8.39 11.62
C PRO A 737 -18.73 9.14 11.20
N PHE A 738 -18.00 8.62 10.23
CA PHE A 738 -16.79 9.25 9.71
C PHE A 738 -17.03 10.56 8.97
N LYS A 739 -18.21 10.74 8.37
CA LYS A 739 -18.58 11.94 7.62
C LYS A 739 -19.25 13.03 8.49
N ALA A 740 -19.12 12.94 9.81
CA ALA A 740 -19.60 13.94 10.74
C ALA A 740 -18.66 15.15 10.85
N THR A 741 -19.11 16.19 11.53
CA THR A 741 -18.31 17.38 11.90
C THR A 741 -17.90 17.39 13.37
N SER A 742 -18.18 16.30 14.09
CA SER A 742 -17.80 16.13 15.50
C SER A 742 -17.44 14.70 15.80
N ARG A 743 -16.53 14.50 16.76
CA ARG A 743 -16.11 13.19 17.22
C ARG A 743 -15.49 13.25 18.61
N LYS A 744 -15.67 12.19 19.35
CA LYS A 744 -15.04 12.00 20.66
C LYS A 744 -13.55 11.66 20.48
N LEU A 745 -12.70 12.27 21.30
CA LEU A 745 -11.29 11.94 21.36
C LEU A 745 -11.09 10.51 21.84
N TYR A 746 -10.10 9.86 21.28
CA TYR A 746 -9.58 8.57 21.73
C TYR A 746 -8.08 8.70 21.97
N HIS A 747 -7.64 8.33 23.17
CA HIS A 747 -6.26 8.58 23.60
C HIS A 747 -5.84 10.03 23.35
N GLY A 748 -6.73 10.98 23.71
CA GLY A 748 -6.46 12.41 23.65
C GLY A 748 -6.47 13.05 22.25
N ARG A 749 -6.80 12.30 21.18
CA ARG A 749 -6.64 12.78 19.80
C ARG A 749 -7.75 12.33 18.85
N VAL A 750 -7.96 13.11 17.78
CA VAL A 750 -8.71 12.74 16.56
C VAL A 750 -7.98 13.24 15.33
N LEU A 751 -8.35 12.69 14.18
CA LEU A 751 -7.87 13.07 12.86
C LEU A 751 -8.99 13.76 12.08
N ILE A 752 -8.77 14.99 11.61
CA ILE A 752 -9.60 15.67 10.61
C ILE A 752 -8.86 15.64 9.28
N VAL A 753 -9.53 15.25 8.20
CA VAL A 753 -8.94 15.22 6.87
C VAL A 753 -9.68 16.23 5.99
N ILE A 754 -8.92 17.21 5.49
CA ILE A 754 -9.41 18.30 4.64
C ILE A 754 -8.80 18.15 3.26
N GLN A 755 -9.65 18.13 2.24
CA GLN A 755 -9.28 18.02 0.84
C GLN A 755 -9.42 19.36 0.13
N SER A 756 -8.52 19.64 -0.80
CA SER A 756 -8.59 20.80 -1.69
C SER A 756 -9.81 20.74 -2.62
N THR A 757 -10.17 21.87 -3.18
CA THR A 757 -11.05 21.96 -4.36
C THR A 757 -10.23 22.36 -5.58
N MET A 758 -10.83 22.33 -6.77
CA MET A 758 -10.20 22.82 -8.01
C MET A 758 -9.91 24.33 -8.01
N THR A 759 -10.39 25.06 -7.02
CA THR A 759 -10.25 26.52 -6.93
C THR A 759 -9.14 26.88 -5.95
N PRO A 760 -8.06 27.54 -6.39
CA PRO A 760 -7.06 28.09 -5.48
C PRO A 760 -7.67 29.10 -4.50
N GLY A 761 -7.17 29.11 -3.26
CA GLY A 761 -7.69 30.01 -2.25
C GLY A 761 -7.21 29.66 -0.84
N THR A 762 -7.98 30.10 0.13
CA THR A 762 -7.72 29.87 1.54
C THR A 762 -8.80 28.96 2.12
N ILE A 763 -8.37 27.99 2.91
CA ILE A 763 -9.24 27.13 3.72
C ILE A 763 -9.06 27.57 5.17
N ALA A 764 -10.15 27.85 5.86
CA ALA A 764 -10.14 28.16 7.28
C ALA A 764 -10.86 27.06 8.06
N LEU A 765 -10.11 26.39 8.92
CA LEU A 765 -10.61 25.38 9.86
C LEU A 765 -10.68 25.99 11.25
N THR A 766 -11.83 25.84 11.92
CA THR A 766 -12.00 26.18 13.34
C THR A 766 -12.43 24.93 14.11
N VAL A 767 -11.72 24.63 15.19
CA VAL A 767 -12.00 23.47 16.04
C VAL A 767 -12.33 23.95 17.43
N SER A 768 -13.38 23.38 18.05
CA SER A 768 -13.86 23.69 19.40
C SER A 768 -14.08 22.42 20.23
N SER A 769 -13.94 22.54 21.55
CA SER A 769 -14.20 21.44 22.48
C SER A 769 -14.61 22.02 23.82
N GLY A 770 -15.85 21.75 24.28
CA GLY A 770 -16.38 22.22 25.55
C GLY A 770 -16.24 23.73 25.71
N SER A 771 -15.68 24.15 26.85
CA SER A 771 -15.43 25.57 27.17
C SER A 771 -14.03 26.06 26.80
N LEU A 772 -13.22 25.23 26.14
CA LEU A 772 -11.87 25.63 25.73
C LEU A 772 -11.92 26.72 24.63
N PRO A 773 -10.93 27.62 24.59
CA PRO A 773 -10.81 28.55 23.48
C PRO A 773 -10.72 27.79 22.15
N PRO A 774 -11.51 28.17 21.13
CA PRO A 774 -11.40 27.54 19.81
C PRO A 774 -10.00 27.71 19.20
N ALA A 775 -9.53 26.69 18.51
CA ALA A 775 -8.29 26.73 17.73
C ALA A 775 -8.61 26.91 16.25
N THR A 776 -7.81 27.73 15.56
CA THR A 776 -7.97 28.01 14.12
C THR A 776 -6.72 27.60 13.36
N LEU A 777 -6.92 27.09 12.14
CA LEU A 777 -5.86 26.74 11.20
C LEU A 777 -6.22 27.29 9.83
N THR A 778 -5.23 27.91 9.20
CA THR A 778 -5.34 28.37 7.81
C THR A 778 -4.48 27.50 6.92
N ILE A 779 -5.09 26.95 5.86
CA ILE A 779 -4.42 26.16 4.82
C ILE A 779 -4.58 26.93 3.53
N THR A 780 -3.53 27.04 2.74
CA THR A 780 -3.54 27.73 1.44
C THR A 780 -3.58 26.68 0.32
N THR A 781 -4.47 26.84 -0.65
CA THR A 781 -4.44 26.05 -1.88
C THR A 781 -3.82 26.89 -3.00
N THR A 782 -2.88 26.30 -3.72
CA THR A 782 -2.07 26.96 -4.77
C THR A 782 -2.11 26.16 -6.07
N GLY A 783 -1.90 26.86 -7.19
CA GLY A 783 -1.88 26.23 -8.53
C GLY A 783 -3.28 26.14 -9.11
N THR A 784 -3.35 26.00 -10.43
CA THR A 784 -4.57 25.64 -11.14
C THR A 784 -4.49 24.15 -11.41
N GLY A 785 -5.34 23.38 -10.78
CA GLY A 785 -5.59 22.00 -11.19
C GLY A 785 -5.85 22.03 -12.69
N GLY A 786 -5.39 21.04 -13.41
CA GLY A 786 -5.55 20.92 -14.85
C GLY A 786 -6.99 21.13 -15.26
N ALA A 787 -7.26 22.22 -15.96
CA ALA A 787 -8.59 22.62 -16.36
C ALA A 787 -9.20 21.61 -17.34
N GLY A 788 -10.11 20.82 -16.85
CA GLY A 788 -11.20 20.28 -17.65
C GLY A 788 -12.09 21.46 -18.03
N GLY A 789 -12.08 21.84 -19.33
CA GLY A 789 -12.72 23.05 -19.80
C GLY A 789 -14.20 23.09 -19.52
N SER A 790 -14.68 24.14 -18.91
CA SER A 790 -16.04 24.64 -19.07
C SER A 790 -15.93 26.11 -19.48
N GLY A 791 -16.44 26.40 -20.65
CA GLY A 791 -16.59 27.76 -21.20
C GLY A 791 -17.57 28.57 -20.39
N GLY A 792 -17.15 29.77 -20.01
CA GLY A 792 -18.01 30.78 -19.42
C GLY A 792 -17.34 32.14 -19.48
N ALA A 793 -17.98 33.03 -20.18
CA ALA A 793 -17.53 34.32 -20.66
C ALA A 793 -17.29 35.39 -19.59
N GLY A 794 -16.22 36.15 -19.81
CA GLY A 794 -16.19 37.61 -19.73
C GLY A 794 -16.02 38.30 -18.41
N GLY A 795 -14.91 39.04 -18.25
CA GLY A 795 -14.75 40.07 -17.26
C GLY A 795 -13.35 40.68 -17.23
N THR A 796 -13.27 41.91 -17.65
CA THR A 796 -12.15 42.80 -17.88
C THR A 796 -11.32 43.19 -16.67
N GLY A 797 -10.03 43.17 -16.78
CA GLY A 797 -9.12 44.29 -16.48
C GLY A 797 -8.66 44.48 -15.05
N GLY A 798 -7.35 44.45 -14.85
CA GLY A 798 -6.64 45.02 -13.73
C GLY A 798 -5.17 44.62 -13.66
N SER A 799 -4.33 45.55 -14.17
CA SER A 799 -2.86 45.51 -14.16
C SER A 799 -2.28 45.80 -12.77
N GLY A 800 -1.24 45.10 -12.38
CA GLY A 800 -0.45 45.45 -11.18
C GLY A 800 0.76 44.56 -10.98
N ALA A 801 1.89 45.07 -11.39
CA ALA A 801 3.28 45.01 -10.96
C ALA A 801 3.89 43.78 -10.27
N GLY A 802 5.03 43.39 -10.81
CA GLY A 802 5.95 42.32 -10.50
C GLY A 802 6.59 42.33 -9.10
N GLY A 803 6.95 41.17 -8.68
CA GLY A 803 7.81 40.84 -7.57
C GLY A 803 8.65 39.63 -7.88
N THR A 804 9.94 39.84 -7.82
CA THR A 804 11.05 38.93 -8.08
C THR A 804 11.04 37.69 -7.19
N MET A 805 11.27 36.54 -7.79
CA MET A 805 11.49 35.27 -7.11
C MET A 805 12.86 35.18 -6.44
N GLY A 806 12.87 34.79 -5.18
CA GLY A 806 14.03 34.33 -4.44
C GLY A 806 14.00 32.83 -4.28
N SER A 807 15.03 32.17 -4.80
CA SER A 807 15.25 30.72 -4.61
C SER A 807 15.65 30.43 -3.16
N GLY A 808 14.82 29.67 -2.45
CA GLY A 808 15.12 29.14 -1.13
C GLY A 808 15.20 27.63 -1.18
N GLY A 809 16.41 27.10 -1.06
CA GLY A 809 16.65 25.67 -0.88
C GLY A 809 16.13 25.19 0.47
N VAL A 810 15.37 24.12 0.49
CA VAL A 810 14.85 23.51 1.70
C VAL A 810 15.82 22.44 2.16
N SER A 811 16.54 22.72 3.23
CA SER A 811 17.28 21.73 4.03
C SER A 811 16.32 21.03 4.95
N TYR A 812 16.20 19.72 4.85
CA TYR A 812 15.48 18.92 5.83
C TYR A 812 16.40 18.65 7.04
N THR A 813 16.06 19.24 8.17
CA THR A 813 16.53 18.78 9.47
C THR A 813 15.38 18.09 10.18
N GLY A 814 15.60 16.84 10.55
CA GLY A 814 14.67 16.04 11.32
C GLY A 814 14.45 16.64 12.71
N ASP A 815 13.20 16.86 13.05
CA ASP A 815 12.78 17.33 14.36
C ASP A 815 12.73 16.13 15.31
N SER A 816 13.77 16.04 16.14
CA SER A 816 13.77 15.27 17.38
C SER A 816 13.41 16.21 18.49
N GLY A 817 12.21 16.00 19.08
CA GLY A 817 11.73 16.73 20.21
C GLY A 817 12.75 16.81 21.35
N ALA A 818 13.22 17.99 21.62
CA ALA A 818 14.11 18.26 22.72
C ALA A 818 13.35 18.89 23.86
N ALA A 819 13.49 18.27 25.00
CA ALA A 819 13.11 18.73 26.30
C ALA A 819 13.79 20.05 26.67
N GLY A 820 13.01 20.90 27.37
CA GLY A 820 13.43 22.16 27.89
C GLY A 820 14.59 22.09 28.87
N GLY A 821 15.46 23.06 28.74
CA GLY A 821 16.49 23.38 29.71
C GLY A 821 16.14 24.66 30.44
N ILE A 822 16.15 24.51 31.74
CA ILE A 822 15.92 25.55 32.73
C ILE A 822 17.18 26.40 32.94
N GLY A 823 16.98 27.68 33.10
CA GLY A 823 17.65 28.34 34.18
C GLY A 823 18.48 29.59 33.96
N GLY A 824 18.11 30.66 34.58
CA GLY A 824 19.01 31.55 35.28
C GLY A 824 19.13 32.98 34.76
N SER A 825 18.44 33.80 35.41
CA SER A 825 18.48 35.25 35.43
C SER A 825 19.86 35.91 35.53
N ALA A 826 20.04 37.01 34.89
CA ALA A 826 20.29 38.31 35.46
C ALA A 826 21.00 39.29 34.51
N GLY A 827 20.37 40.46 34.34
CA GLY A 827 21.09 41.72 34.52
C GLY A 827 21.66 42.42 33.30
N GLY A 828 20.94 43.41 32.83
CA GLY A 828 21.49 44.76 32.77
C GLY A 828 22.22 45.18 31.50
N GLY A 829 21.72 46.25 30.91
CA GLY A 829 22.57 47.30 30.40
C GLY A 829 22.43 47.61 28.91
N SER A 830 21.87 48.74 28.69
CA SER A 830 21.71 49.62 27.54
C SER A 830 22.95 49.94 26.69
N VAL A 831 22.63 50.56 25.55
CA VAL A 831 23.31 51.56 24.73
C VAL A 831 24.06 50.99 23.55
N GLY A 832 23.64 51.19 22.30
CA GLY A 832 23.67 52.41 21.55
C GLY A 832 24.91 52.41 20.65
N GLY A 833 24.71 52.58 19.33
CA GLY A 833 25.86 53.01 18.53
C GLY A 833 25.89 52.51 17.07
N THR A 834 25.51 53.37 16.26
CA THR A 834 25.52 53.58 14.83
C THR A 834 26.82 53.31 14.07
N MET A 835 26.63 52.97 12.77
CA MET A 835 27.38 53.37 11.57
C MET A 835 28.71 52.73 11.27
N GLY A 836 28.85 52.39 9.97
CA GLY A 836 30.08 52.51 9.28
C GLY A 836 30.31 51.60 8.08
N SER A 837 30.09 52.18 6.95
CA SER A 837 30.31 51.86 5.57
C SER A 837 31.73 51.45 5.18
N GLY A 838 31.84 50.78 4.02
CA GLY A 838 32.99 50.72 3.13
C GLY A 838 33.63 49.36 3.03
N GLY A 839 33.86 48.74 1.93
CA GLY A 839 34.12 49.16 0.60
C GLY A 839 35.17 48.26 -0.01
N ALA A 840 34.88 47.72 -1.15
CA ALA A 840 35.76 47.45 -2.29
C ALA A 840 36.92 46.43 -2.26
N SER A 841 36.75 45.46 -3.17
CA SER A 841 37.62 45.19 -4.33
C SER A 841 38.81 44.23 -4.25
N ARG A 842 38.64 43.21 -5.12
CA ARG A 842 39.54 42.77 -6.22
C ARG A 842 40.69 41.79 -5.98
N THR A 843 40.61 40.83 -6.90
CA THR A 843 41.69 40.15 -7.69
C THR A 843 42.52 39.13 -6.92
N GLY A 844 42.66 37.90 -7.35
CA GLY A 844 43.03 37.34 -8.63
C GLY A 844 44.21 36.43 -8.40
N GLY A 845 44.32 35.32 -9.11
CA GLY A 845 45.60 34.63 -9.25
C GLY A 845 45.57 33.14 -8.94
N SER A 846 45.52 32.43 -9.81
CA SER A 846 45.95 31.28 -10.59
C SER A 846 47.27 30.61 -10.14
N ILE A 847 47.35 29.30 -10.42
CA ILE A 847 48.51 28.44 -10.76
C ILE A 847 49.26 27.77 -9.60
N GLY A 848 49.32 26.41 -9.71
CA GLY A 848 50.51 25.67 -9.94
C GLY A 848 50.65 24.36 -9.23
N SER A 849 50.55 23.34 -9.99
CA SER A 849 51.11 21.99 -10.08
C SER A 849 52.33 21.60 -9.22
N GLY A 850 52.44 20.30 -8.97
CA GLY A 850 53.64 19.53 -8.63
C GLY A 850 53.49 18.82 -7.30
N GLY A 851 53.63 17.56 -7.13
CA GLY A 851 54.30 16.50 -7.84
C GLY A 851 55.25 15.80 -6.90
N ILE A 852 55.18 14.50 -6.83
CA ILE A 852 56.22 13.49 -6.56
C ILE A 852 56.62 13.11 -5.12
N GLY A 853 56.45 11.81 -4.85
CA GLY A 853 57.53 10.93 -4.35
C GLY A 853 57.54 10.66 -2.84
N GLY A 854 57.35 9.44 -2.40
CA GLY A 854 58.27 8.36 -2.44
C GLY A 854 58.63 7.87 -1.06
N SER A 855 58.44 6.61 -0.88
CA SER A 855 59.28 5.60 -0.27
C SER A 855 59.34 5.41 1.28
N SER A 856 58.92 4.24 1.65
CA SER A 856 59.67 3.19 2.44
C SER A 856 60.15 3.47 3.85
N GLY A 857 59.92 2.51 4.69
CA GLY A 857 60.67 2.32 5.90
C GLY A 857 60.08 1.37 6.93
N ALA A 858 60.64 0.19 6.91
CA ALA A 858 60.41 -0.99 7.73
C ALA A 858 60.94 -0.86 9.17
N GLY A 859 60.57 -1.83 10.00
CA GLY A 859 61.17 -2.15 11.30
C GLY A 859 60.11 -2.24 12.39
N GLY A 860 59.85 -3.30 13.05
CA GLY A 860 60.59 -4.50 13.39
C GLY A 860 60.70 -4.64 14.87
N VAL A 861 60.53 -5.85 15.35
CA VAL A 861 60.87 -6.40 16.68
C VAL A 861 59.88 -6.12 17.80
N GLY A 862 59.26 -7.08 18.58
CA GLY A 862 59.66 -8.39 18.95
C GLY A 862 59.48 -8.55 20.46
N GLY A 863 59.14 -9.71 20.97
CA GLY A 863 59.15 -10.08 22.36
C GLY A 863 57.81 -10.62 22.88
N THR A 864 57.54 -11.79 22.81
CA THR A 864 57.87 -13.07 23.52
C THR A 864 57.60 -13.13 25.03
N ILE A 865 56.96 -14.25 25.34
CA ILE A 865 57.08 -15.17 26.55
C ILE A 865 56.10 -14.84 27.65
N SER A 866 55.43 -15.76 28.32
CA SER A 866 55.43 -17.22 28.44
C SER A 866 54.25 -17.67 29.31
N SER A 867 53.64 -18.81 29.02
CA SER A 867 53.73 -20.10 29.67
C SER A 867 52.88 -20.33 30.93
N GLY A 868 52.30 -21.49 30.94
CA GLY A 868 51.98 -22.36 32.05
C GLY A 868 50.59 -22.95 31.86
N ALA A 869 50.41 -24.10 31.42
CA ALA A 869 50.77 -25.45 31.84
C ALA A 869 49.71 -26.13 32.70
N GLY A 870 49.33 -27.28 32.28
CA GLY A 870 48.83 -28.41 33.06
C GLY A 870 47.38 -28.74 32.79
N GLY A 871 47.02 -29.91 32.39
CA GLY A 871 47.58 -31.20 32.14
C GLY A 871 46.44 -32.20 32.13
N ALA A 872 46.52 -33.06 31.14
CA ALA A 872 46.37 -34.49 31.14
C ALA A 872 45.01 -35.08 31.58
N THR A 873 44.40 -36.03 30.95
CA THR A 873 44.80 -37.34 30.37
C THR A 873 43.61 -37.88 29.61
N GLY A 874 43.74 -38.54 28.58
CA GLY A 874 44.05 -39.86 28.08
C GLY A 874 42.78 -40.40 27.48
N GLY A 875 42.70 -41.14 26.43
CA GLY A 875 43.62 -41.90 25.67
C GLY A 875 42.85 -42.77 24.71
N ASN A 876 43.59 -43.14 23.64
CA ASN A 876 43.51 -44.32 22.80
C ASN A 876 42.39 -44.49 21.81
N ALA A 877 42.69 -44.45 20.59
CA ALA A 877 43.41 -45.36 19.65
C ALA A 877 42.35 -46.12 18.85
N SER A 878 42.37 -46.37 17.58
CA SER A 878 43.47 -46.62 16.68
C SER A 878 42.93 -46.83 15.26
N SER A 879 43.75 -46.49 14.33
CA SER A 879 44.13 -47.22 13.07
C SER A 879 43.10 -47.10 11.96
N GLY A 880 43.45 -46.78 10.74
CA GLY A 880 44.71 -46.62 10.08
C GLY A 880 44.58 -46.93 8.62
N VAL A 881 45.49 -46.33 7.84
CA VAL A 881 45.96 -46.74 6.50
C VAL A 881 44.99 -46.39 5.35
N GLY A 882 45.34 -45.70 4.28
CA GLY A 882 46.58 -45.25 3.72
C GLY A 882 46.45 -45.22 2.18
N GLY A 883 47.19 -44.30 1.56
CA GLY A 883 47.59 -44.39 0.17
C GLY A 883 46.79 -43.48 -0.79
N SER A 884 47.21 -42.38 -1.24
CA SER A 884 48.41 -41.81 -1.87
C SER A 884 48.47 -42.05 -3.39
N LEU A 885 48.70 -40.94 -4.09
CA LEU A 885 49.33 -40.75 -5.39
C LEU A 885 48.40 -40.97 -6.61
N GLY A 886 48.39 -40.14 -7.64
CA GLY A 886 49.24 -39.05 -8.08
C GLY A 886 48.94 -38.71 -9.51
N SER A 887 49.14 -37.47 -9.77
CA SER A 887 49.67 -36.78 -10.96
C SER A 887 49.35 -37.17 -12.39
N GLY A 888 49.11 -36.12 -13.16
CA GLY A 888 49.56 -35.93 -14.55
C GLY A 888 48.48 -36.17 -15.57
N GLY A 889 48.25 -35.37 -16.58
CA GLY A 889 48.94 -34.36 -17.25
C GLY A 889 48.38 -34.32 -18.67
N ALA A 890 48.15 -33.14 -19.14
CA ALA A 890 48.25 -32.56 -20.48
C ALA A 890 47.94 -33.37 -21.77
N GLY A 891 47.25 -32.66 -22.70
CA GLY A 891 47.53 -32.78 -24.14
C GLY A 891 46.26 -32.88 -24.99
N ALA A 892 45.82 -31.86 -25.57
CA ALA A 892 45.88 -31.27 -26.90
C ALA A 892 45.41 -32.09 -28.08
N THR A 893 44.62 -31.39 -28.90
CA THR A 893 44.48 -31.37 -30.37
C THR A 893 43.62 -32.38 -31.09
N GLY A 894 42.74 -31.77 -31.87
CA GLY A 894 42.66 -32.05 -33.30
C GLY A 894 41.43 -32.76 -33.83
N GLY A 895 40.57 -32.02 -34.50
CA GLY A 895 40.40 -32.17 -35.93
C GLY A 895 39.21 -32.95 -36.44
N SER A 896 38.30 -32.18 -37.03
CA SER A 896 37.93 -32.26 -38.44
C SER A 896 36.98 -33.35 -38.94
N SER A 897 35.88 -32.83 -39.46
CA SER A 897 35.24 -33.16 -40.75
C SER A 897 34.51 -34.49 -40.98
N GLY A 898 33.34 -34.32 -41.57
CA GLY A 898 32.82 -35.28 -42.52
C GLY A 898 31.31 -35.43 -42.55
N ARG A 899 30.68 -34.71 -43.34
CA ARG A 899 29.73 -34.88 -44.42
C ARG A 899 29.08 -36.27 -44.62
N GLY A 900 27.81 -36.18 -44.96
CA GLY A 900 27.06 -37.06 -45.87
C GLY A 900 25.94 -37.79 -45.12
N GLY A 901 24.79 -37.82 -45.58
CA GLY A 901 24.07 -37.57 -46.81
C GLY A 901 22.77 -38.32 -46.75
N ALA A 902 21.75 -37.64 -47.15
CA ALA A 902 20.68 -37.99 -48.06
C ALA A 902 19.99 -39.35 -47.93
N SER A 903 18.74 -39.30 -47.91
CA SER A 903 17.66 -39.63 -48.85
C SER A 903 16.52 -40.33 -48.13
N ASP A 904 15.39 -39.80 -48.30
CA ASP A 904 14.35 -39.92 -49.31
C ASP A 904 13.26 -40.92 -48.98
N THR A 905 12.13 -40.46 -49.35
CA THR A 905 10.86 -41.06 -49.81
C THR A 905 9.85 -41.31 -48.67
N GLY A 906 8.64 -40.87 -48.76
CA GLY A 906 7.81 -40.42 -49.87
C GLY A 906 6.36 -40.82 -49.56
N GLY A 907 5.43 -40.05 -50.05
CA GLY A 907 4.05 -40.43 -50.32
C GLY A 907 3.05 -39.86 -49.33
N ALA A 908 2.36 -38.82 -49.57
CA ALA A 908 1.45 -38.39 -50.62
C ALA A 908 0.04 -39.01 -50.53
N VAL A 909 -0.92 -38.09 -50.67
CA VAL A 909 -2.25 -38.20 -51.32
C VAL A 909 -3.38 -38.60 -50.37
N ALA A 910 -4.56 -38.07 -50.37
CA ALA A 910 -5.28 -36.99 -51.04
C ALA A 910 -6.54 -36.66 -50.28
N GLN A 911 -6.98 -35.44 -50.31
CA GLN A 911 -8.15 -34.92 -51.04
C GLN A 911 -9.53 -35.57 -50.81
N GLY A 912 -10.47 -34.71 -50.52
CA GLY A 912 -11.89 -34.74 -50.81
C GLY A 912 -12.64 -34.05 -49.70
N GLY A 913 -13.19 -32.91 -49.83
CA GLY A 913 -13.87 -32.25 -50.94
C GLY A 913 -15.38 -32.37 -50.74
N VAL A 914 -15.98 -31.19 -50.70
CA VAL A 914 -17.23 -30.80 -51.30
C VAL A 914 -18.50 -30.79 -50.41
N THR A 915 -18.92 -29.58 -50.14
CA THR A 915 -20.21 -28.89 -50.38
C THR A 915 -21.51 -29.47 -49.82
N GLY A 916 -22.29 -28.54 -49.29
CA GLY A 916 -23.66 -28.33 -49.72
C GLY A 916 -24.60 -27.86 -48.62
N MET A 917 -24.86 -26.62 -48.61
CA MET A 917 -26.12 -25.90 -48.82
C MET A 917 -27.41 -26.42 -48.21
N GLY A 918 -28.05 -25.51 -47.58
CA GLY A 918 -29.52 -25.32 -47.64
C GLY A 918 -30.29 -25.78 -46.44
N GLY A 919 -31.00 -25.01 -45.78
CA GLY A 919 -32.01 -24.07 -46.12
C GLY A 919 -33.16 -24.18 -45.16
N SER A 920 -33.45 -23.10 -44.56
CA SER A 920 -34.76 -22.51 -44.27
C SER A 920 -35.88 -23.30 -43.59
N ASN A 921 -36.42 -22.59 -42.67
CA ASN A 921 -37.85 -22.33 -42.42
C ASN A 921 -38.61 -23.12 -41.35
N ALA A 922 -38.95 -22.36 -40.37
CA ALA A 922 -40.32 -21.92 -40.07
C ALA A 922 -41.21 -22.85 -39.23
N GLY A 923 -41.63 -22.29 -38.10
CA GLY A 923 -43.08 -22.25 -37.94
C GLY A 923 -43.64 -22.92 -36.69
N GLY A 924 -44.16 -22.10 -35.81
CA GLY A 924 -45.42 -22.36 -35.09
C GLY A 924 -45.28 -23.24 -33.86
N GLY A 925 -45.63 -22.86 -32.69
CA GLY A 925 -46.76 -22.08 -32.27
C GLY A 925 -47.57 -22.92 -31.27
N ILE A 926 -47.85 -22.26 -30.15
CA ILE A 926 -49.12 -22.38 -29.38
C ILE A 926 -49.25 -23.42 -28.31
N THR A 927 -49.40 -22.92 -27.09
CA THR A 927 -50.37 -23.28 -26.00
C THR A 927 -50.26 -24.68 -25.41
N GLY A 928 -50.33 -24.90 -24.15
CA GLY A 928 -51.03 -24.28 -23.06
C GLY A 928 -51.33 -25.29 -21.98
N ILE A 929 -51.47 -24.83 -20.77
CA ILE A 929 -52.37 -25.29 -19.73
C ILE A 929 -52.13 -26.63 -19.03
N GLY A 930 -51.81 -26.55 -17.75
CA GLY A 930 -52.69 -26.97 -16.67
C GLY A 930 -52.38 -28.29 -16.02
N GLY A 931 -52.42 -28.25 -14.71
CA GLY A 931 -53.11 -29.21 -13.90
C GLY A 931 -52.27 -30.10 -12.98
N THR A 932 -52.14 -29.68 -11.79
CA THR A 932 -52.64 -30.24 -10.52
C THR A 932 -52.39 -31.71 -10.22
N ALA A 933 -51.80 -31.90 -9.07
CA ALA A 933 -52.27 -32.62 -7.92
C ALA A 933 -51.92 -34.10 -7.69
N THR A 934 -51.53 -34.26 -6.46
CA THR A 934 -51.82 -35.32 -5.46
C THR A 934 -51.09 -36.65 -5.53
N SER A 935 -50.37 -36.87 -4.53
CA SER A 935 -50.57 -37.60 -3.28
C SER A 935 -50.08 -39.06 -3.26
N ASN A 936 -49.48 -39.30 -2.16
CA ASN A 936 -49.55 -40.41 -1.22
C ASN A 936 -48.51 -41.54 -1.23
N GLN A 937 -47.84 -41.48 -0.08
CA GLN A 937 -47.81 -42.52 0.99
C GLN A 937 -46.91 -43.74 0.86
N GLY A 938 -46.23 -43.91 1.92
CA GLY A 938 -45.91 -45.17 2.60
C GLY A 938 -44.39 -45.48 2.55
N GLY A 939 -43.68 -45.65 3.58
CA GLY A 939 -43.89 -46.03 4.93
C GLY A 939 -42.58 -46.57 5.49
N SER A 940 -42.34 -46.28 6.77
CA SER A 940 -41.57 -47.08 7.75
C SER A 940 -40.03 -47.13 7.59
N ALA A 941 -39.40 -46.55 8.44
CA ALA A 941 -38.95 -46.70 9.85
C ALA A 941 -37.47 -47.07 9.99
N VAL A 942 -36.88 -46.41 10.91
CA VAL A 942 -36.02 -46.73 12.03
C VAL A 942 -34.60 -46.16 11.99
N ASN A 943 -34.44 -45.26 12.90
CA ASN A 943 -33.39 -45.02 13.88
C ASN A 943 -32.07 -44.29 13.53
N SER A 944 -31.95 -43.20 14.22
CA SER A 944 -30.91 -42.72 15.11
C SER A 944 -29.70 -42.03 14.48
N GLY A 945 -29.57 -40.76 14.86
CA GLY A 945 -28.30 -40.04 14.74
C GLY A 945 -28.50 -38.52 14.71
N GLN A 946 -28.60 -37.93 15.88
CA GLN A 946 -28.49 -36.49 16.05
C GLN A 946 -27.15 -35.98 15.50
N SER A 947 -27.19 -34.98 14.67
CA SER A 947 -26.07 -34.06 14.49
C SER A 947 -26.63 -32.67 14.36
N GLY A 948 -26.36 -31.89 15.38
CA GLY A 948 -26.68 -30.48 15.44
C GLY A 948 -25.78 -29.71 14.50
N THR A 949 -26.40 -28.90 13.68
CA THR A 949 -25.77 -27.86 12.91
C THR A 949 -25.24 -26.77 13.85
N ARG A 950 -23.94 -26.64 13.96
CA ARG A 950 -23.29 -25.45 14.49
C ARG A 950 -22.79 -24.63 13.31
N SER A 951 -23.33 -23.44 13.19
CA SER A 951 -22.76 -22.36 12.42
C SER A 951 -21.41 -21.99 13.04
N SER A 952 -20.31 -22.22 12.33
CA SER A 952 -18.98 -21.79 12.74
C SER A 952 -18.68 -20.45 12.11
N GLY A 953 -18.71 -19.40 12.95
CA GLY A 953 -18.06 -18.14 12.64
C GLY A 953 -16.54 -18.34 12.71
N CYS A 954 -15.83 -17.85 11.72
CA CYS A 954 -14.37 -17.85 11.73
C CYS A 954 -13.86 -16.88 12.78
N SER A 955 -13.52 -17.39 13.95
CA SER A 955 -12.54 -16.74 14.80
C SER A 955 -11.28 -17.60 14.76
N CYS A 956 -10.17 -17.02 14.44
CA CYS A 956 -8.86 -17.61 14.62
C CYS A 956 -8.60 -17.72 16.14
N SER A 957 -9.18 -18.68 16.80
CA SER A 957 -8.79 -19.08 18.13
C SER A 957 -8.07 -20.42 18.04
N ILE A 958 -6.84 -20.41 18.49
CA ILE A 958 -6.03 -21.60 18.69
C ILE A 958 -6.66 -22.37 19.85
N ASP A 959 -7.30 -23.48 19.55
CA ASP A 959 -7.65 -24.47 20.54
C ASP A 959 -6.41 -25.24 20.95
N ASN A 960 -6.12 -25.15 22.23
CA ASN A 960 -5.11 -25.88 22.94
C ASN A 960 -5.57 -27.35 23.12
N PRO A 961 -4.81 -28.35 22.72
CA PRO A 961 -5.10 -29.73 23.11
C PRO A 961 -4.41 -30.07 24.43
N ASP A 962 -5.15 -29.96 25.49
CA ASP A 962 -4.84 -30.69 26.71
C ASP A 962 -5.42 -32.09 26.66
N LYS A 963 -4.59 -33.06 26.99
CA LYS A 963 -4.81 -34.14 27.95
C LYS A 963 -3.74 -35.21 27.86
N ASN A 964 -2.89 -35.43 28.88
CA ASN A 964 -3.13 -36.38 29.90
C ASN A 964 -1.91 -36.63 30.79
N HIS A 965 -2.24 -36.93 32.06
CA HIS A 965 -1.52 -37.60 33.16
C HIS A 965 -0.80 -36.69 34.15
N GLY A 966 -1.11 -36.56 35.37
CA GLY A 966 -1.64 -37.44 36.34
C GLY A 966 -0.98 -37.17 37.69
N MET A 967 -1.77 -37.04 38.71
CA MET A 967 -1.43 -37.22 40.16
C MET A 967 -0.65 -36.16 40.94
N GLY A 968 -1.33 -35.69 41.98
CA GLY A 968 -0.68 -35.30 43.19
C GLY A 968 -1.27 -34.13 43.97
N LEU A 969 -2.23 -34.44 44.84
CA LEU A 969 -2.67 -33.79 46.11
C LEU A 969 -1.76 -32.69 46.70
N LEU A 970 -2.31 -31.53 47.14
CA LEU A 970 -2.59 -31.16 48.50
C LEU A 970 -3.07 -29.69 48.63
N LEU A 971 -4.30 -29.50 49.06
CA LEU A 971 -4.91 -28.77 50.16
C LEU A 971 -4.33 -27.43 50.68
N LEU A 972 -5.30 -26.57 50.87
CA LEU A 972 -5.46 -25.40 51.76
C LEU A 972 -5.53 -24.07 51.01
N GLY A 973 -6.59 -23.23 51.06
CA GLY A 973 -7.72 -23.12 51.93
C GLY A 973 -8.02 -21.64 52.15
N VAL A 974 -9.36 -21.30 52.12
CA VAL A 974 -9.93 -20.15 52.78
C VAL A 974 -9.77 -18.78 52.07
N ALA A 975 -10.76 -17.94 51.80
CA ALA A 975 -12.14 -17.81 52.18
C ALA A 975 -12.92 -16.91 51.24
N ALA A 976 -14.18 -17.17 51.18
CA ALA A 976 -15.26 -16.44 50.56
C ALA A 976 -15.59 -15.13 51.34
N ALA A 977 -16.19 -14.18 50.62
CA ALA A 977 -17.28 -13.39 51.15
C ALA A 977 -18.20 -12.96 50.02
N ALA A 978 -19.36 -13.56 50.03
CA ALA A 978 -20.56 -13.19 49.34
C ALA A 978 -21.22 -11.99 49.98
N MET A 979 -21.94 -11.19 49.20
CA MET A 979 -23.22 -10.62 49.66
C MET A 979 -24.19 -10.48 48.47
N SER A 980 -25.13 -11.39 48.52
CA SER A 980 -26.51 -11.30 48.06
C SER A 980 -27.29 -10.23 48.83
N HIS A 981 -28.32 -9.70 48.16
CA HIS A 981 -29.70 -9.46 48.62
C HIS A 981 -30.33 -8.40 47.68
N ARG A 982 -31.56 -8.43 47.20
CA ARG A 982 -32.82 -9.12 47.62
C ARG A 982 -33.85 -9.04 46.50
N ARG A 983 -34.57 -10.10 46.26
CA ARG A 983 -35.92 -10.15 45.70
C ARG A 983 -36.94 -9.72 46.74
N ARG A 984 -38.02 -9.05 46.33
CA ARG A 984 -39.43 -9.22 46.77
C ARG A 984 -40.34 -8.44 45.82
N ASN A 985 -41.16 -9.08 45.06
CA ASN A 985 -42.59 -9.54 45.16
C ASN A 985 -43.55 -8.65 45.88
N ARG A 986 -44.59 -8.23 45.15
CA ARG A 986 -46.05 -8.39 45.34
C ARG A 986 -46.75 -7.28 44.57
N SER A 987 -47.60 -7.52 43.68
CA SER A 987 -48.90 -8.24 43.52
C SER A 987 -50.04 -7.22 43.46
N GLN A 988 -50.80 -7.40 42.42
CA GLN A 988 -52.26 -7.25 42.29
C GLN A 988 -52.88 -5.85 42.24
N GLY A 989 -53.68 -5.66 41.21
CA GLY A 989 -54.76 -4.66 41.16
C GLY A 989 -55.35 -4.54 39.79
N ASN A 990 -56.30 -5.39 39.51
CA ASN A 990 -57.28 -5.41 38.45
C ASN A 990 -58.03 -4.08 38.28
N ARG A 991 -58.32 -3.67 37.02
CA ARG A 991 -59.66 -3.54 36.43
C ARG A 991 -59.71 -2.61 35.20
N SER A 992 -60.08 -3.16 34.10
CA SER A 992 -61.21 -2.88 33.21
C SER A 992 -61.51 -1.45 32.80
N GLY A 993 -61.68 -1.33 31.47
CA GLY A 993 -62.55 -0.32 30.84
C GLY A 993 -62.12 0.11 29.48
N ALA A 994 -62.50 -0.66 28.50
CA ALA A 994 -63.44 -0.36 27.39
C ALA A 994 -63.28 0.95 26.62
N CYS A 995 -62.94 0.77 25.36
CA CYS A 995 -63.64 1.24 24.17
C CYS A 995 -63.87 2.73 23.95
N ARG A 996 -63.26 3.37 22.92
CA ARG A 996 -63.99 3.79 21.70
C ARG A 996 -63.18 4.73 20.82
N LYS A 997 -63.44 4.48 19.56
CA LYS A 997 -63.12 5.25 18.34
C LYS A 997 -63.45 6.75 18.39
N SER A 998 -62.70 7.51 17.62
CA SER A 998 -63.16 8.42 16.54
C SER A 998 -61.95 9.26 16.05
N GLN A 999 -61.61 9.21 14.84
CA GLN A 999 -61.90 10.02 13.63
C GLN A 999 -61.83 11.53 13.83
N GLY A 1000 -61.07 12.15 12.92
CA GLY A 1000 -61.16 13.54 12.51
C GLY A 1000 -59.82 14.20 12.48
N SER A 1001 -59.14 14.28 11.39
CA SER A 1001 -59.13 15.20 10.24
C SER A 1001 -58.70 16.64 10.57
N THR A 1002 -57.74 17.02 9.72
CA THR A 1002 -57.52 18.31 9.07
C THR A 1002 -56.67 19.38 9.74
N ASP A 1003 -55.67 19.74 8.94
CA ASP A 1003 -55.21 21.07 8.57
C ASP A 1003 -54.44 21.94 9.58
N ARG A 1004 -53.19 22.10 9.36
CA ARG A 1004 -52.45 23.15 8.66
C ARG A 1004 -50.98 22.88 8.71
#